data_aee6c4de92551982fb7cfe677833c2c0
#
_entry.id   aee6c4de92551982fb7cfe677833c2c0
#
_cell.length_a   1.000
_cell.length_b   1.000
_cell.length_c   1.000
_cell.angle_alpha   90.00
_cell.angle_beta   90.00
_cell.angle_gamma   90.00
#
_symmetry.space_group_name_H-M   'P 1'
#
loop_
_entity.id
_entity.type
_entity.pdbx_description
1 polymer ?
#
loop_
_entity_poly.entity_id
_entity_poly.type
_entity_poly.pdbx_seq_one_letter_code
_entity_poly.pdbx_strand_id
1 'polypeptide(L)'
;MRFTRITGTLLLTLTVPFAAWSQQTNPVERQLSNPITDTPNVNPISTQQTTISPRPTKTPTFQAEGGDGEVVVYSDRQTVEGEKGKRIVHHIGNVDVHYGIYRLQADDIEIHESENKLVAKGSVIFDQGDDQRITGATGVWNYKTKLGYFEDSTGFTNQTNDGTVIYFTATRVERTGLNELVVTDGVFTACEEAVPKWSFSAKTATIRMHDKVKLKGARFRVKNIPLIAVPFASIPIKEKGRSSGFLLPTIGYSSRKGARLSAAYYQTLGDSADVTLRGDIYSARGYGFGMDVRTRANSRSFLNFGFFAVRDRVLGHGVDADHPDQGGSIVYADGVHYFPNGITAAVDLRQTSSLAFRQEFSDGIQQIISPIEVSQAFVNKSWGSYTLNFLARRTEISIPNVQEKTRNLPSISFEKRPTQLSFLKDAYFSFRTTIEGVSRREQVGDLALYAAVTGTSSPVVTPSVVQRLDAYPELTIPLHTKYFNFTASGAVRATFYSNSFDTLRRVISDNLVRKYGELRFDVRPVALAKNFYGKNDKFRFRHVIEPYLTYHLVKGVDNFNRIIRFDAVDTLTDTNEVEFGITNRFYTRRYTEAVTKEAQDRLRQSGTRQSTASNGSGSKAIQPYEIFTLTVRGKYFFDKTFGGALIPGRRNEIEPMTALSFYTFGGAPRRWSPLNVDATYRPQRTIYVNSRLDYGMQGDGLRDISATVGYDKTFVQFFQTFYYTRAVTLIPSLAQYADPNGKEAGTLRGSQWSPSLALGRKDRGLYGGASFFFDFQNRRAAGTSPMISSLYTAGYTYNCCSIALQYYTFNVGVRRENKFVFSFRLNGIGTFGTEQIGQGLR
;
A
#
# COMPACT_ATOMS: atom_id res chain seq x y z
N MET A 1 34.56 36.97 -13.22
CA MET A 1 33.40 36.85 -12.38
C MET A 1 32.58 35.64 -12.91
N ARG A 2 32.71 34.50 -12.28
CA ARG A 2 32.09 33.26 -12.72
C ARG A 2 30.82 33.10 -11.87
N PHE A 3 29.64 33.34 -12.44
CA PHE A 3 28.36 32.92 -11.90
C PHE A 3 28.11 31.51 -12.38
N THR A 4 28.27 30.56 -11.51
CA THR A 4 28.06 29.14 -11.78
C THR A 4 26.75 28.67 -11.16
N ARG A 5 25.80 28.32 -12.02
CA ARG A 5 24.98 27.10 -12.01
C ARG A 5 24.29 26.69 -10.70
N ILE A 6 23.13 27.30 -10.40
CA ILE A 6 22.17 26.75 -9.41
C ILE A 6 20.72 26.70 -9.98
N THR A 7 20.55 26.72 -11.28
CA THR A 7 19.24 26.91 -11.92
C THR A 7 18.51 25.62 -12.33
N GLY A 8 19.03 24.47 -12.00
CA GLY A 8 18.44 23.18 -12.46
C GLY A 8 17.42 22.49 -11.54
N THR A 9 17.31 22.90 -10.28
CA THR A 9 16.64 22.09 -9.25
C THR A 9 15.24 22.58 -8.88
N LEU A 10 14.84 23.74 -9.35
CA LEU A 10 13.59 24.39 -8.87
C LEU A 10 12.29 23.86 -9.51
N LEU A 11 12.40 23.08 -10.57
CA LEU A 11 11.24 22.71 -11.40
C LEU A 11 10.67 21.31 -11.15
N LEU A 12 11.34 20.49 -10.34
CA LEU A 12 11.06 19.06 -10.28
C LEU A 12 9.96 18.63 -9.28
N THR A 13 9.49 19.54 -8.44
CA THR A 13 8.68 19.17 -7.28
C THR A 13 7.19 19.45 -7.38
N LEU A 14 6.72 20.07 -8.45
CA LEU A 14 5.32 20.49 -8.58
C LEU A 14 4.40 19.49 -9.29
N THR A 15 4.92 18.35 -9.73
CA THR A 15 4.13 17.40 -10.52
C THR A 15 4.07 16.02 -9.88
N VAL A 16 3.29 15.92 -8.82
CA VAL A 16 2.82 14.61 -8.31
C VAL A 16 1.70 14.14 -9.24
N PRO A 17 1.69 12.87 -9.70
CA PRO A 17 0.62 12.39 -10.57
C PRO A 17 -0.73 12.40 -9.84
N PHE A 18 -1.60 13.30 -10.24
CA PHE A 18 -2.97 13.47 -9.74
C PHE A 18 -3.93 12.43 -10.30
N ALA A 19 -3.68 11.17 -10.16
CA ALA A 19 -4.63 10.14 -10.62
C ALA A 19 -5.70 9.74 -9.58
N ALA A 20 -5.75 10.36 -8.39
CA ALA A 20 -6.59 9.86 -7.30
C ALA A 20 -7.60 10.86 -6.68
N TRP A 21 -7.77 12.07 -7.22
CA TRP A 21 -8.55 13.10 -6.50
C TRP A 21 -9.75 13.65 -7.28
N SER A 22 -10.50 12.84 -7.96
CA SER A 22 -11.70 13.30 -8.70
C SER A 22 -13.02 12.76 -8.13
N GLN A 23 -13.24 12.87 -6.83
CA GLN A 23 -14.60 12.88 -6.28
C GLN A 23 -14.56 13.65 -4.96
N GLN A 24 -15.25 14.77 -4.91
CA GLN A 24 -15.60 15.45 -3.67
C GLN A 24 -16.61 14.60 -2.88
N THR A 25 -16.10 13.69 -2.08
CA THR A 25 -16.79 13.16 -0.92
C THR A 25 -16.05 13.67 0.31
N ASN A 26 -16.79 13.93 1.37
CA ASN A 26 -16.28 14.40 2.66
C ASN A 26 -14.93 13.77 3.00
N PRO A 27 -13.88 14.53 3.34
CA PRO A 27 -12.55 13.99 3.62
C PRO A 27 -12.52 12.92 4.71
N VAL A 28 -13.49 12.92 5.60
CA VAL A 28 -13.60 11.98 6.72
C VAL A 28 -14.04 10.59 6.28
N GLU A 29 -14.93 10.46 5.29
CA GLU A 29 -15.39 9.14 4.82
C GLU A 29 -14.39 8.43 3.92
N ARG A 30 -13.55 9.16 3.20
CA ARG A 30 -12.51 8.57 2.33
C ARG A 30 -11.31 8.00 3.09
N GLN A 31 -11.00 8.54 4.26
CA GLN A 31 -9.86 8.06 5.05
C GLN A 31 -10.12 6.71 5.73
N LEU A 32 -11.39 6.33 5.89
CA LEU A 32 -11.78 5.05 6.49
C LEU A 32 -11.88 3.90 5.48
N SER A 33 -11.94 4.18 4.17
CA SER A 33 -12.16 3.17 3.13
C SER A 33 -10.93 2.71 2.36
N ASN A 34 -9.79 3.42 2.50
CA ASN A 34 -8.51 2.97 1.93
C ASN A 34 -7.47 2.91 3.04
N PRO A 35 -7.11 1.73 3.54
CA PRO A 35 -5.90 1.60 4.33
C PRO A 35 -4.72 1.93 3.41
N ILE A 36 -4.02 3.02 3.72
CA ILE A 36 -2.73 3.33 3.09
C ILE A 36 -1.77 2.23 3.54
N THR A 37 -1.62 1.21 2.73
CA THR A 37 -0.66 0.14 2.93
C THR A 37 0.63 0.48 2.22
N ASP A 38 1.36 1.47 2.75
CA ASP A 38 2.76 1.74 2.40
C ASP A 38 3.60 1.91 3.67
N THR A 39 3.46 0.97 4.57
CA THR A 39 4.52 0.67 5.52
C THR A 39 5.45 -0.37 4.89
N PRO A 40 6.74 -0.42 5.22
CA PRO A 40 7.56 -1.59 4.89
C PRO A 40 6.91 -2.77 5.61
N ASN A 41 6.02 -3.43 4.89
CA ASN A 41 5.23 -4.53 5.38
C ASN A 41 6.16 -5.72 5.59
N VAL A 42 6.61 -5.90 6.80
CA VAL A 42 6.92 -7.23 7.28
C VAL A 42 5.57 -7.87 7.60
N ASN A 43 4.82 -8.22 6.55
CA ASN A 43 3.62 -9.00 6.72
C ASN A 43 4.00 -10.34 7.34
N PRO A 44 3.38 -10.73 8.45
CA PRO A 44 3.21 -12.15 8.70
C PRO A 44 2.41 -12.66 7.49
N ILE A 45 2.88 -13.74 6.91
CA ILE A 45 2.34 -14.48 5.79
C ILE A 45 0.82 -14.38 5.79
N SER A 46 0.26 -13.45 5.03
CA SER A 46 -1.12 -13.55 4.60
C SER A 46 -1.10 -14.72 3.61
N THR A 47 -1.60 -15.84 4.04
CA THR A 47 -1.99 -16.95 3.20
C THR A 47 -3.01 -16.44 2.18
N GLN A 48 -2.55 -15.83 1.09
CA GLN A 48 -3.28 -16.00 -0.15
C GLN A 48 -3.08 -17.47 -0.49
N GLN A 49 -4.07 -18.29 -0.13
CA GLN A 49 -4.26 -19.58 -0.73
C GLN A 49 -4.29 -19.36 -2.24
N THR A 50 -3.14 -19.55 -2.88
CA THR A 50 -3.10 -19.95 -4.27
C THR A 50 -3.92 -21.22 -4.33
N THR A 51 -5.09 -21.16 -4.95
CA THR A 51 -5.84 -22.32 -5.37
C THR A 51 -4.92 -23.13 -6.27
N ILE A 52 -4.20 -24.07 -5.66
CA ILE A 52 -3.61 -25.20 -6.35
C ILE A 52 -4.84 -25.94 -6.87
N SER A 53 -4.94 -26.07 -8.19
CA SER A 53 -5.89 -26.97 -8.83
C SER A 53 -5.85 -28.30 -8.08
N PRO A 54 -6.99 -28.85 -7.67
CA PRO A 54 -6.97 -30.14 -6.99
C PRO A 54 -6.33 -31.13 -7.94
N ARG A 55 -5.16 -31.60 -7.54
CA ARG A 55 -4.55 -32.80 -8.10
C ARG A 55 -5.61 -33.90 -7.97
N PRO A 56 -5.91 -34.70 -8.97
CA PRO A 56 -6.76 -35.84 -8.79
C PRO A 56 -6.01 -36.85 -7.91
N THR A 57 -6.18 -36.73 -6.61
CA THR A 57 -5.76 -37.72 -5.62
C THR A 57 -6.84 -38.78 -5.56
N LYS A 58 -6.75 -39.77 -6.41
CA LYS A 58 -7.12 -41.12 -6.04
C LYS A 58 -5.88 -41.83 -5.51
N THR A 59 -5.40 -41.37 -4.36
CA THR A 59 -4.62 -42.26 -3.48
C THR A 59 -5.63 -43.12 -2.76
N PRO A 60 -5.47 -44.46 -2.71
CA PRO A 60 -6.40 -45.30 -1.96
C PRO A 60 -6.39 -44.79 -0.52
N THR A 61 -7.57 -44.41 -0.02
CA THR A 61 -7.79 -44.08 1.39
C THR A 61 -7.31 -45.25 2.21
N PHE A 62 -6.27 -45.02 3.02
CA PHE A 62 -5.80 -46.02 3.98
C PHE A 62 -6.96 -46.32 4.92
N GLN A 63 -7.53 -47.52 4.80
CA GLN A 63 -8.53 -48.02 5.77
C GLN A 63 -7.74 -48.66 6.91
N ALA A 64 -7.89 -48.12 8.11
CA ALA A 64 -7.35 -48.77 9.31
C ALA A 64 -8.01 -50.15 9.46
N GLU A 65 -7.22 -51.17 9.27
CA GLU A 65 -7.61 -52.56 9.61
C GLU A 65 -7.21 -52.80 11.07
N GLY A 66 -8.18 -53.19 11.88
CA GLY A 66 -8.02 -53.49 13.32
C GLY A 66 -8.74 -52.48 14.22
N GLY A 67 -9.28 -52.98 15.36
CA GLY A 67 -9.89 -52.17 16.40
C GLY A 67 -8.86 -51.29 17.13
N ASP A 68 -9.30 -50.24 17.83
CA ASP A 68 -8.44 -49.40 18.66
C ASP A 68 -7.65 -50.23 19.67
N GLY A 69 -6.31 -50.37 19.45
CA GLY A 69 -5.40 -51.07 20.33
C GLY A 69 -4.97 -52.48 19.86
N GLU A 70 -5.46 -52.96 18.69
CA GLU A 70 -5.10 -54.24 18.14
C GLU A 70 -3.92 -54.11 17.13
N VAL A 71 -2.88 -54.93 17.24
CA VAL A 71 -1.77 -55.02 16.29
C VAL A 71 -2.08 -56.15 15.30
N VAL A 72 -2.29 -55.78 14.04
CA VAL A 72 -2.51 -56.75 12.95
C VAL A 72 -1.23 -56.93 12.16
N VAL A 73 -0.79 -58.14 11.93
CA VAL A 73 0.48 -58.46 11.23
C VAL A 73 0.21 -59.46 10.11
N TYR A 74 0.73 -59.12 8.92
CA TYR A 74 0.79 -60.00 7.77
C TYR A 74 2.27 -60.29 7.47
N SER A 75 2.58 -61.58 7.20
CA SER A 75 3.94 -62.03 6.84
C SER A 75 3.92 -63.36 6.12
N ASP A 76 5.01 -63.67 5.39
CA ASP A 76 5.12 -64.93 4.68
C ASP A 76 5.42 -66.07 5.64
N ARG A 77 6.16 -65.86 6.73
CA ARG A 77 6.52 -66.84 7.75
C ARG A 77 6.53 -66.22 9.15
N GLN A 78 6.11 -66.98 10.13
CA GLN A 78 6.13 -66.61 11.53
C GLN A 78 6.77 -67.71 12.38
N THR A 79 7.65 -67.28 13.31
CA THR A 79 8.21 -68.15 14.38
C THR A 79 7.95 -67.50 15.74
N VAL A 80 7.67 -68.29 16.75
CA VAL A 80 7.33 -67.84 18.10
C VAL A 80 8.26 -68.49 19.10
N GLU A 81 8.96 -67.69 19.90
CA GLU A 81 9.81 -68.13 21.01
C GLU A 81 9.33 -67.55 22.35
N GLY A 82 9.36 -68.37 23.40
CA GLY A 82 9.00 -67.94 24.75
C GLY A 82 7.53 -68.24 25.18
N GLU A 83 7.21 -67.91 26.43
CA GLU A 83 5.90 -68.12 27.03
C GLU A 83 4.95 -66.94 26.76
N LYS A 84 3.63 -67.19 26.80
CA LYS A 84 2.62 -66.18 26.61
C LYS A 84 2.83 -64.93 27.51
N GLY A 85 2.94 -63.75 26.91
CA GLY A 85 3.23 -62.47 27.58
C GLY A 85 4.70 -62.08 27.63
N LYS A 86 5.61 -63.05 27.29
CA LYS A 86 7.07 -62.78 27.13
C LYS A 86 7.58 -63.30 25.77
N ARG A 87 6.66 -63.49 24.83
CA ARG A 87 7.03 -64.04 23.51
C ARG A 87 7.84 -63.03 22.70
N ILE A 88 8.77 -63.57 21.95
CA ILE A 88 9.38 -62.91 20.82
C ILE A 88 8.82 -63.59 19.60
N VAL A 89 8.11 -62.80 18.79
CA VAL A 89 7.50 -63.29 17.55
C VAL A 89 8.29 -62.73 16.40
N HIS A 90 8.91 -63.63 15.60
CA HIS A 90 9.62 -63.28 14.38
C HIS A 90 8.72 -63.42 13.18
N HIS A 91 8.51 -62.34 12.44
CA HIS A 91 7.81 -62.30 11.18
C HIS A 91 8.84 -62.06 10.09
N ILE A 92 8.87 -62.92 9.06
CA ILE A 92 9.88 -62.91 8.00
C ILE A 92 9.13 -62.94 6.62
N GLY A 93 9.61 -62.07 5.72
CA GLY A 93 9.13 -61.94 4.36
C GLY A 93 7.90 -61.04 4.24
N ASN A 94 8.02 -59.98 3.51
CA ASN A 94 6.95 -58.97 3.19
C ASN A 94 6.07 -58.60 4.43
N VAL A 95 6.72 -58.34 5.52
CA VAL A 95 6.03 -58.11 6.80
C VAL A 95 5.30 -56.75 6.76
N ASP A 96 4.00 -56.76 7.11
CA ASP A 96 3.16 -55.56 7.14
C ASP A 96 2.37 -55.51 8.45
N VAL A 97 2.70 -54.55 9.29
CA VAL A 97 2.13 -54.37 10.64
C VAL A 97 1.24 -53.15 10.63
N HIS A 98 0.01 -53.30 11.05
CA HIS A 98 -0.98 -52.24 11.18
C HIS A 98 -1.33 -51.98 12.65
N TYR A 99 -1.34 -50.72 13.05
CA TYR A 99 -1.76 -50.28 14.39
C TYR A 99 -2.42 -48.88 14.32
N GLY A 100 -3.71 -48.86 14.24
CA GLY A 100 -4.47 -47.62 14.06
C GLY A 100 -4.06 -46.89 12.79
N ILE A 101 -3.57 -45.64 12.90
CA ILE A 101 -3.07 -44.85 11.76
C ILE A 101 -1.61 -45.17 11.37
N TYR A 102 -0.95 -46.07 12.12
CA TYR A 102 0.42 -46.42 11.89
C TYR A 102 0.53 -47.69 11.09
N ARG A 103 1.43 -47.70 10.11
CA ARG A 103 1.74 -48.89 9.32
C ARG A 103 3.28 -49.06 9.29
N LEU A 104 3.76 -50.23 9.59
CA LEU A 104 5.19 -50.55 9.55
C LEU A 104 5.41 -51.78 8.65
N GLN A 105 6.19 -51.60 7.59
CA GLN A 105 6.57 -52.65 6.66
C GLN A 105 8.09 -52.86 6.70
N ALA A 106 8.51 -54.13 6.59
CA ALA A 106 9.91 -54.49 6.52
C ALA A 106 10.08 -55.91 5.95
N ASP A 107 11.33 -56.28 5.69
CA ASP A 107 11.66 -57.66 5.27
C ASP A 107 11.61 -58.64 6.46
N ASP A 108 11.93 -58.15 7.67
CA ASP A 108 11.96 -58.93 8.93
C ASP A 108 11.52 -58.04 10.10
N ILE A 109 10.60 -58.52 10.94
CA ILE A 109 10.11 -57.79 12.13
C ILE A 109 10.06 -58.75 13.33
N GLU A 110 10.81 -58.39 14.39
CA GLU A 110 10.75 -59.04 15.70
C GLU A 110 9.78 -58.26 16.62
N ILE A 111 8.77 -58.96 17.15
CA ILE A 111 7.81 -58.40 18.11
C ILE A 111 8.12 -58.91 19.51
N HIS A 112 8.57 -58.02 20.40
CA HIS A 112 8.81 -58.29 21.81
C HIS A 112 7.55 -57.97 22.65
N GLU A 113 6.72 -58.93 22.94
CA GLU A 113 5.44 -58.72 23.64
C GLU A 113 5.61 -58.04 25.00
N SER A 114 6.63 -58.47 25.81
CA SER A 114 6.86 -57.89 27.14
C SER A 114 7.26 -56.39 27.11
N GLU A 115 7.94 -55.97 26.06
CA GLU A 115 8.43 -54.61 25.90
C GLU A 115 7.49 -53.74 25.02
N ASN A 116 6.47 -54.35 24.41
CA ASN A 116 5.60 -53.71 23.40
C ASN A 116 6.37 -53.07 22.25
N LYS A 117 7.45 -53.75 21.81
CA LYS A 117 8.48 -53.22 20.92
C LYS A 117 8.53 -54.05 19.65
N LEU A 118 8.65 -53.33 18.53
CA LEU A 118 8.88 -53.88 17.20
C LEU A 118 10.31 -53.50 16.80
N VAL A 119 11.05 -54.47 16.28
CA VAL A 119 12.38 -54.28 15.69
C VAL A 119 12.29 -54.71 14.24
N ALA A 120 12.35 -53.75 13.32
CA ALA A 120 12.23 -53.94 11.89
C ALA A 120 13.63 -53.88 11.23
N LYS A 121 13.89 -54.77 10.28
CA LYS A 121 15.15 -54.87 9.54
C LYS A 121 14.84 -55.06 8.05
N GLY A 122 15.63 -54.40 7.21
CA GLY A 122 15.53 -54.49 5.76
C GLY A 122 14.29 -53.74 5.21
N SER A 123 14.51 -52.87 4.25
CA SER A 123 13.48 -52.12 3.52
C SER A 123 12.37 -51.53 4.39
N VAL A 124 12.72 -50.99 5.55
CA VAL A 124 11.74 -50.46 6.52
C VAL A 124 10.99 -49.28 5.98
N ILE A 125 9.64 -49.33 6.00
CA ILE A 125 8.73 -48.24 5.67
C ILE A 125 7.76 -48.03 6.84
N PHE A 126 7.73 -46.84 7.37
CA PHE A 126 6.82 -46.44 8.43
C PHE A 126 5.95 -45.28 7.98
N ASP A 127 4.65 -45.49 7.96
CA ASP A 127 3.63 -44.50 7.60
C ASP A 127 2.83 -44.09 8.84
N GLN A 128 2.59 -42.79 8.96
CA GLN A 128 1.61 -42.21 9.89
C GLN A 128 0.51 -41.55 9.07
N GLY A 129 -0.47 -42.32 8.66
CA GLY A 129 -1.48 -41.86 7.71
C GLY A 129 -0.86 -41.46 6.37
N ASP A 130 -1.51 -40.49 5.68
CA ASP A 130 -1.03 -39.93 4.41
C ASP A 130 -0.09 -38.73 4.63
N ASP A 131 0.15 -38.34 5.89
CA ASP A 131 0.81 -37.08 6.24
C ASP A 131 2.32 -37.23 6.44
N GLN A 132 2.80 -38.43 6.77
CA GLN A 132 4.19 -38.67 7.03
C GLN A 132 4.61 -40.09 6.61
N ARG A 133 5.75 -40.18 5.93
CA ARG A 133 6.44 -41.43 5.63
C ARG A 133 7.89 -41.35 6.04
N ILE A 134 8.41 -42.41 6.69
CA ILE A 134 9.83 -42.60 6.99
C ILE A 134 10.22 -43.96 6.42
N THR A 135 11.29 -43.98 5.66
CA THR A 135 11.91 -45.23 5.20
C THR A 135 13.31 -45.33 5.79
N GLY A 136 13.81 -46.51 6.05
CA GLY A 136 15.12 -46.70 6.64
C GLY A 136 15.66 -48.13 6.47
N ALA A 137 16.91 -48.35 6.87
CA ALA A 137 17.53 -49.69 6.87
C ALA A 137 17.06 -50.51 8.05
N THR A 138 16.96 -49.86 9.21
CA THR A 138 16.46 -50.47 10.47
C THR A 138 15.49 -49.52 11.18
N GLY A 139 14.57 -50.12 11.94
CA GLY A 139 13.64 -49.36 12.76
C GLY A 139 13.30 -50.07 14.06
N VAL A 140 13.21 -49.31 15.13
CA VAL A 140 12.74 -49.75 16.43
C VAL A 140 11.57 -48.87 16.85
N TRP A 141 10.43 -49.48 17.12
CA TRP A 141 9.23 -48.73 17.48
C TRP A 141 8.45 -49.44 18.61
N ASN A 142 8.10 -48.66 19.62
CA ASN A 142 7.23 -49.14 20.69
C ASN A 142 5.78 -48.73 20.38
N TYR A 143 4.91 -49.68 20.11
CA TYR A 143 3.56 -49.42 19.64
C TYR A 143 2.61 -48.86 20.73
N LYS A 144 2.94 -49.03 22.05
CA LYS A 144 2.19 -48.41 23.14
C LYS A 144 2.61 -46.97 23.43
N THR A 145 3.91 -46.76 23.62
CA THR A 145 4.45 -45.40 23.89
C THR A 145 4.55 -44.52 22.66
N LYS A 146 4.50 -45.10 21.45
CA LYS A 146 4.70 -44.40 20.15
C LYS A 146 6.12 -43.84 20.01
N LEU A 147 7.07 -44.29 20.79
CA LEU A 147 8.47 -43.89 20.77
C LEU A 147 9.30 -44.88 19.94
N GLY A 148 10.39 -44.38 19.36
CA GLY A 148 11.24 -45.25 18.57
C GLY A 148 12.25 -44.46 17.72
N TYR A 149 13.04 -45.19 16.93
CA TYR A 149 13.99 -44.58 16.01
C TYR A 149 14.11 -45.39 14.72
N PHE A 150 14.55 -44.71 13.67
CA PHE A 150 14.88 -45.29 12.36
C PHE A 150 16.27 -44.85 11.95
N GLU A 151 17.05 -45.75 11.40
CA GLU A 151 18.42 -45.49 10.93
C GLU A 151 18.49 -45.47 9.39
N ASP A 152 19.45 -44.67 8.86
CA ASP A 152 19.63 -44.42 7.41
C ASP A 152 18.32 -44.04 6.74
N SER A 153 17.68 -43.04 7.35
CA SER A 153 16.31 -42.72 7.09
C SER A 153 16.14 -41.69 5.96
N THR A 154 15.14 -41.92 5.14
CA THR A 154 14.61 -40.90 4.22
C THR A 154 13.10 -40.79 4.41
N GLY A 155 12.49 -39.64 4.05
CA GLY A 155 11.06 -39.48 4.17
C GLY A 155 10.53 -38.13 3.83
N PHE A 156 9.23 -37.98 4.09
CA PHE A 156 8.56 -36.70 3.94
C PHE A 156 7.53 -36.47 5.05
N THR A 157 7.22 -35.19 5.25
CA THR A 157 6.07 -34.79 6.06
C THR A 157 5.39 -33.58 5.42
N ASN A 158 4.05 -33.54 5.44
CA ASN A 158 3.24 -32.37 5.06
C ASN A 158 2.68 -31.60 6.26
N GLN A 159 3.07 -32.00 7.48
CA GLN A 159 2.67 -31.35 8.73
C GLN A 159 3.36 -29.99 8.92
N THR A 160 3.27 -29.15 7.88
CA THR A 160 3.75 -27.77 7.84
C THR A 160 2.57 -26.80 7.91
N ASN A 161 2.84 -25.53 8.26
CA ASN A 161 1.79 -24.52 8.43
C ASN A 161 1.00 -24.20 7.16
N ASP A 162 1.60 -24.38 6.00
CA ASP A 162 1.06 -24.06 4.66
C ASP A 162 0.79 -25.29 3.80
N GLY A 163 0.93 -26.49 4.38
CA GLY A 163 0.77 -27.77 3.66
C GLY A 163 1.91 -28.08 2.69
N THR A 164 3.03 -27.35 2.78
CA THR A 164 4.23 -27.65 1.98
C THR A 164 4.82 -28.98 2.43
N VAL A 165 5.07 -29.87 1.49
CA VAL A 165 5.77 -31.14 1.78
C VAL A 165 7.25 -30.85 2.00
N ILE A 166 7.79 -31.31 3.13
CA ILE A 166 9.21 -31.27 3.45
C ILE A 166 9.77 -32.69 3.32
N TYR A 167 10.75 -32.86 2.47
CA TYR A 167 11.52 -34.08 2.29
C TYR A 167 12.76 -34.02 3.18
N PHE A 168 13.16 -35.14 3.73
CA PHE A 168 14.37 -35.24 4.55
C PHE A 168 15.15 -36.54 4.29
N THR A 169 16.45 -36.47 4.55
CA THR A 169 17.37 -37.61 4.69
C THR A 169 18.15 -37.44 5.98
N ALA A 170 18.40 -38.52 6.72
CA ALA A 170 19.09 -38.46 8.00
C ALA A 170 19.78 -39.79 8.34
N THR A 171 20.87 -39.75 9.06
CA THR A 171 21.51 -40.94 9.61
C THR A 171 20.60 -41.61 10.64
N ARG A 172 19.89 -40.82 11.45
CA ARG A 172 18.93 -41.30 12.43
C ARG A 172 17.77 -40.33 12.66
N VAL A 173 16.57 -40.83 12.67
CA VAL A 173 15.34 -40.12 13.09
C VAL A 173 14.80 -40.83 14.35
N GLU A 174 14.71 -40.10 15.46
CA GLU A 174 14.29 -40.64 16.76
C GLU A 174 13.09 -39.82 17.28
N ARG A 175 12.03 -40.48 17.65
CA ARG A 175 10.89 -39.91 18.34
C ARG A 175 11.11 -40.07 19.85
N THR A 176 11.49 -38.96 20.50
CA THR A 176 11.82 -38.89 21.94
C THR A 176 10.61 -38.53 22.80
N GLY A 177 9.53 -38.05 22.14
CA GLY A 177 8.26 -37.75 22.80
C GLY A 177 7.10 -37.75 21.79
N LEU A 178 5.85 -37.72 22.26
CA LEU A 178 4.68 -37.74 21.39
C LEU A 178 4.72 -36.61 20.32
N ASN A 179 5.26 -35.45 20.68
CA ASN A 179 5.37 -34.29 19.81
C ASN A 179 6.81 -33.85 19.57
N GLU A 180 7.79 -34.73 19.84
CA GLU A 180 9.20 -34.37 19.66
C GLU A 180 9.97 -35.41 18.84
N LEU A 181 10.63 -34.96 17.78
CA LEU A 181 11.50 -35.70 16.91
C LEU A 181 12.91 -35.12 16.98
N VAL A 182 13.91 -36.00 17.08
CA VAL A 182 15.32 -35.63 16.97
C VAL A 182 15.88 -36.28 15.72
N VAL A 183 16.45 -35.48 14.85
CA VAL A 183 17.05 -35.89 13.58
C VAL A 183 18.54 -35.63 13.64
N THR A 184 19.35 -36.64 13.42
CA THR A 184 20.83 -36.59 13.44
C THR A 184 21.35 -36.61 12.01
N ASP A 185 22.29 -35.67 11.70
CA ASP A 185 22.89 -35.47 10.39
C ASP A 185 21.85 -35.36 9.27
N GLY A 186 20.79 -34.54 9.56
CA GLY A 186 19.63 -34.38 8.69
C GLY A 186 19.87 -33.37 7.56
N VAL A 187 19.29 -33.66 6.39
CA VAL A 187 19.13 -32.72 5.26
C VAL A 187 17.66 -32.58 4.98
N PHE A 188 17.20 -31.33 4.88
CA PHE A 188 15.78 -30.98 4.70
C PHE A 188 15.58 -30.09 3.48
N THR A 189 14.53 -30.34 2.69
CA THR A 189 14.18 -29.54 1.51
C THR A 189 12.68 -29.64 1.19
N ALA A 190 12.13 -28.61 0.54
CA ALA A 190 10.79 -28.70 -0.04
C ALA A 190 10.84 -29.05 -1.56
N CYS A 191 12.03 -29.31 -2.11
CA CYS A 191 12.18 -29.66 -3.51
C CYS A 191 12.07 -31.19 -3.71
N GLU A 192 11.25 -31.64 -4.67
CA GLU A 192 11.04 -33.05 -5.00
C GLU A 192 12.17 -33.68 -5.84
N GLU A 193 13.12 -32.85 -6.29
CA GLU A 193 14.18 -33.28 -7.21
C GLU A 193 15.29 -34.05 -6.46
N ALA A 194 15.92 -35.04 -7.12
CA ALA A 194 17.01 -35.81 -6.56
C ALA A 194 18.20 -34.95 -6.11
N VAL A 195 18.49 -33.85 -6.82
CA VAL A 195 19.40 -32.80 -6.38
C VAL A 195 18.56 -31.54 -6.13
N PRO A 196 18.20 -31.28 -4.88
CA PRO A 196 17.32 -30.16 -4.56
C PRO A 196 17.96 -28.81 -4.90
N LYS A 197 17.15 -27.88 -5.39
CA LYS A 197 17.61 -26.50 -5.67
C LYS A 197 18.13 -25.81 -4.41
N TRP A 198 17.54 -26.13 -3.27
CA TRP A 198 18.01 -25.71 -1.97
C TRP A 198 17.80 -26.80 -0.91
N SER A 199 18.65 -26.80 0.08
CA SER A 199 18.51 -27.66 1.26
C SER A 199 19.13 -27.02 2.51
N PHE A 200 18.60 -27.41 3.66
CA PHE A 200 19.26 -27.19 4.96
C PHE A 200 19.84 -28.51 5.44
N SER A 201 21.11 -28.54 5.82
CA SER A 201 21.68 -29.63 6.57
C SER A 201 21.95 -29.20 8.00
N ALA A 202 21.74 -30.09 8.96
CA ALA A 202 22.02 -29.83 10.38
C ALA A 202 22.61 -31.06 11.01
N LYS A 203 23.59 -30.88 11.91
CA LYS A 203 24.17 -31.98 12.70
C LYS A 203 23.10 -32.58 13.64
N THR A 204 22.23 -31.72 14.20
CA THR A 204 21.10 -32.17 15.00
C THR A 204 19.94 -31.22 14.75
N ALA A 205 18.75 -31.77 14.43
CA ALA A 205 17.50 -31.03 14.35
C ALA A 205 16.53 -31.57 15.40
N THR A 206 16.12 -30.76 16.36
CA THR A 206 15.04 -31.09 17.30
C THR A 206 13.76 -30.43 16.82
N ILE A 207 12.83 -31.25 16.39
CA ILE A 207 11.52 -30.83 15.85
C ILE A 207 10.49 -31.02 16.94
N ARG A 208 9.90 -29.91 17.44
CA ARG A 208 8.70 -29.94 18.27
C ARG A 208 7.51 -29.67 17.38
N MET A 209 6.70 -30.70 17.16
CA MET A 209 5.50 -30.57 16.32
C MET A 209 4.62 -29.43 16.83
N HIS A 210 4.05 -28.65 15.93
CA HIS A 210 3.20 -27.48 16.21
C HIS A 210 3.89 -26.37 17.04
N ASP A 211 5.21 -26.38 17.21
CA ASP A 211 5.97 -25.32 17.90
C ASP A 211 7.13 -24.80 17.05
N LYS A 212 8.27 -25.49 17.02
CA LYS A 212 9.50 -25.03 16.35
C LYS A 212 10.47 -26.15 16.02
N VAL A 213 11.33 -25.87 15.06
CA VAL A 213 12.51 -26.69 14.75
C VAL A 213 13.76 -25.95 15.26
N LYS A 214 14.54 -26.60 16.11
CA LYS A 214 15.85 -26.12 16.55
C LYS A 214 16.93 -26.88 15.79
N LEU A 215 17.81 -26.15 15.11
CA LEU A 215 18.93 -26.71 14.35
C LEU A 215 20.26 -26.36 15.04
N LYS A 216 21.14 -27.34 15.18
CA LYS A 216 22.52 -27.13 15.59
C LYS A 216 23.44 -27.46 14.42
N GLY A 217 24.42 -26.56 14.15
CA GLY A 217 25.34 -26.69 13.02
C GLY A 217 24.64 -26.65 11.68
N ALA A 218 23.69 -25.71 11.52
CA ALA A 218 22.88 -25.60 10.31
C ALA A 218 23.68 -25.00 9.15
N ARG A 219 23.54 -25.58 7.96
CA ARG A 219 24.13 -25.07 6.71
C ARG A 219 23.05 -24.97 5.64
N PHE A 220 22.89 -23.79 5.10
CA PHE A 220 22.06 -23.59 3.92
C PHE A 220 22.86 -23.88 2.65
N ARG A 221 22.33 -24.70 1.77
CA ARG A 221 22.94 -25.11 0.51
C ARG A 221 22.03 -24.74 -0.66
N VAL A 222 22.65 -24.29 -1.73
CA VAL A 222 22.02 -24.16 -3.06
C VAL A 222 22.61 -25.24 -3.95
N LYS A 223 21.80 -26.16 -4.39
CA LYS A 223 22.23 -27.46 -4.88
C LYS A 223 23.12 -28.11 -3.79
N ASN A 224 24.34 -28.45 -4.12
CA ASN A 224 25.27 -29.06 -3.14
C ASN A 224 26.29 -28.07 -2.54
N ILE A 225 26.22 -26.77 -2.92
CA ILE A 225 27.17 -25.75 -2.50
C ILE A 225 26.71 -25.11 -1.18
N PRO A 226 27.45 -25.21 -0.07
CA PRO A 226 27.08 -24.51 1.15
C PRO A 226 27.33 -23.00 1.01
N LEU A 227 26.29 -22.18 1.20
CA LEU A 227 26.39 -20.73 1.12
C LEU A 227 26.47 -20.05 2.47
N ILE A 228 25.73 -20.57 3.46
CA ILE A 228 25.63 -19.96 4.79
C ILE A 228 25.73 -21.08 5.83
N ALA A 229 26.55 -20.88 6.85
CA ALA A 229 26.61 -21.74 8.01
C ALA A 229 26.31 -20.95 9.28
N VAL A 230 25.41 -21.46 10.11
CA VAL A 230 25.06 -20.86 11.40
C VAL A 230 25.16 -21.93 12.50
N PRO A 231 25.74 -21.60 13.66
CA PRO A 231 25.91 -22.59 14.75
C PRO A 231 24.57 -23.04 15.31
N PHE A 232 23.57 -22.11 15.34
CA PHE A 232 22.23 -22.40 15.82
C PHE A 232 21.21 -21.67 14.96
N ALA A 233 20.08 -22.34 14.68
CA ALA A 233 18.90 -21.73 14.04
C ALA A 233 17.61 -22.24 14.72
N SER A 234 16.57 -21.44 14.73
CA SER A 234 15.25 -21.84 15.21
C SER A 234 14.19 -21.38 14.22
N ILE A 235 13.42 -22.31 13.70
CA ILE A 235 12.36 -22.05 12.69
C ILE A 235 11.02 -22.37 13.34
N PRO A 236 10.09 -21.43 13.46
CA PRO A 236 8.76 -21.70 14.00
C PRO A 236 7.93 -22.51 12.99
N ILE A 237 7.23 -23.54 13.48
CA ILE A 237 6.30 -24.38 12.71
C ILE A 237 4.91 -24.46 13.35
N LYS A 238 4.51 -23.44 14.10
CA LYS A 238 3.15 -23.34 14.68
C LYS A 238 2.09 -23.20 13.58
N GLU A 239 1.09 -24.04 13.57
CA GLU A 239 -0.04 -23.94 12.64
C GLU A 239 -0.82 -22.63 12.82
N LYS A 240 -0.97 -22.17 14.05
CA LYS A 240 -1.62 -20.90 14.40
C LYS A 240 -0.81 -20.23 15.49
N GLY A 241 -0.25 -19.08 15.19
CA GLY A 241 0.44 -18.25 16.18
C GLY A 241 1.75 -17.67 15.67
N ARG A 242 2.14 -16.57 16.31
CA ARG A 242 3.38 -15.84 16.04
C ARG A 242 4.45 -16.33 16.98
N SER A 243 5.69 -16.46 16.51
CA SER A 243 6.83 -16.87 17.33
C SER A 243 7.90 -15.80 17.34
N SER A 244 8.46 -15.51 18.50
CA SER A 244 9.62 -14.62 18.63
C SER A 244 10.87 -15.28 18.07
N GLY A 245 11.74 -14.47 17.43
CA GLY A 245 12.99 -14.95 16.88
C GLY A 245 13.66 -13.94 15.96
N PHE A 246 14.90 -14.25 15.56
CA PHE A 246 15.58 -13.48 14.53
C PHE A 246 14.92 -13.69 13.18
N LEU A 247 14.68 -12.59 12.48
CA LEU A 247 14.28 -12.63 11.09
C LEU A 247 15.53 -12.89 10.23
N LEU A 248 15.29 -13.40 9.04
CA LEU A 248 16.36 -13.64 8.10
C LEU A 248 17.03 -12.33 7.70
N PRO A 249 18.38 -12.23 7.74
CA PRO A 249 19.08 -11.02 7.39
C PRO A 249 18.86 -10.67 5.91
N THR A 250 18.78 -9.39 5.62
CA THR A 250 18.67 -8.88 4.26
C THR A 250 19.99 -8.26 3.83
N ILE A 251 20.40 -8.54 2.60
CA ILE A 251 21.65 -8.07 2.01
C ILE A 251 21.34 -7.30 0.74
N GLY A 252 21.97 -6.16 0.56
CA GLY A 252 21.85 -5.35 -0.64
C GLY A 252 23.12 -4.59 -0.93
N TYR A 253 23.18 -3.99 -2.11
CA TYR A 253 24.27 -3.11 -2.52
C TYR A 253 23.74 -1.90 -3.26
N SER A 254 24.30 -0.75 -2.96
CA SER A 254 24.07 0.45 -3.74
C SER A 254 25.35 1.24 -3.95
N SER A 255 25.44 1.96 -5.07
CA SER A 255 26.60 2.77 -5.41
C SER A 255 26.86 3.89 -4.40
N ARG A 256 25.84 4.30 -3.61
CA ARG A 256 25.92 5.42 -2.67
C ARG A 256 26.05 4.98 -1.22
N LYS A 257 25.37 3.89 -0.81
CA LYS A 257 25.37 3.39 0.56
C LYS A 257 26.36 2.23 0.77
N GLY A 258 26.94 1.71 -0.33
CA GLY A 258 27.78 0.53 -0.29
C GLY A 258 26.98 -0.74 -0.04
N ALA A 259 27.64 -1.73 0.56
CA ALA A 259 26.96 -2.95 0.99
C ALA A 259 26.06 -2.66 2.21
N ARG A 260 24.84 -3.19 2.17
CA ARG A 260 23.88 -3.15 3.29
C ARG A 260 23.71 -4.54 3.85
N LEU A 261 23.82 -4.63 5.17
CA LEU A 261 23.40 -5.79 5.95
C LEU A 261 22.33 -5.31 6.95
N SER A 262 21.17 -5.93 6.93
CA SER A 262 20.08 -5.66 7.86
C SER A 262 19.73 -6.91 8.62
N ALA A 263 19.77 -6.85 9.96
CA ALA A 263 19.33 -7.91 10.85
C ALA A 263 18.14 -7.41 11.67
N ALA A 264 17.16 -8.26 11.89
CA ALA A 264 15.98 -7.91 12.67
C ALA A 264 15.60 -9.02 13.64
N TYR A 265 15.09 -8.62 14.79
CA TYR A 265 14.54 -9.51 15.81
C TYR A 265 13.06 -9.19 16.01
N TYR A 266 12.25 -10.22 15.86
CA TYR A 266 10.80 -10.17 16.05
C TYR A 266 10.43 -10.72 17.42
N GLN A 267 9.66 -9.95 18.20
CA GLN A 267 9.19 -10.32 19.52
C GLN A 267 7.68 -10.24 19.58
N THR A 268 7.04 -11.36 19.92
CA THR A 268 5.60 -11.37 20.24
C THR A 268 5.35 -10.84 21.64
N LEU A 269 4.35 -9.99 21.78
CA LEU A 269 3.86 -9.44 23.06
C LEU A 269 2.42 -9.95 23.27
N GLY A 270 2.28 -11.22 23.67
CA GLY A 270 1.00 -11.90 23.72
C GLY A 270 0.39 -12.14 22.32
N ASP A 271 -0.93 -12.30 22.27
CA ASP A 271 -1.65 -12.64 21.02
C ASP A 271 -2.01 -11.41 20.18
N SER A 272 -2.01 -10.23 20.77
CA SER A 272 -2.52 -9.01 20.13
C SER A 272 -1.45 -7.97 19.80
N ALA A 273 -0.20 -8.19 20.15
CA ALA A 273 0.88 -7.23 19.88
C ALA A 273 2.18 -7.92 19.48
N ASP A 274 3.04 -7.21 18.78
CA ASP A 274 4.41 -7.61 18.45
C ASP A 274 5.32 -6.39 18.26
N VAL A 275 6.62 -6.63 18.40
CA VAL A 275 7.69 -5.66 18.16
C VAL A 275 8.72 -6.27 17.23
N THR A 276 9.16 -5.51 16.25
CA THR A 276 10.33 -5.84 15.43
C THR A 276 11.43 -4.81 15.66
N LEU A 277 12.58 -5.24 16.09
CA LEU A 277 13.78 -4.41 16.20
C LEU A 277 14.68 -4.70 15.02
N ARG A 278 15.17 -3.66 14.35
CA ARG A 278 16.02 -3.79 13.16
C ARG A 278 17.30 -2.97 13.34
N GLY A 279 18.43 -3.58 12.97
CA GLY A 279 19.71 -2.91 12.83
C GLY A 279 20.19 -2.99 11.38
N ASP A 280 20.58 -1.87 10.82
CA ASP A 280 21.13 -1.75 9.47
C ASP A 280 22.60 -1.29 9.54
N ILE A 281 23.45 -1.88 8.74
CA ILE A 281 24.83 -1.44 8.51
C ILE A 281 24.94 -1.08 7.03
N TYR A 282 25.39 0.14 6.76
CA TYR A 282 25.71 0.63 5.43
C TYR A 282 27.21 0.87 5.35
N SER A 283 27.94 0.11 4.50
CA SER A 283 29.41 0.16 4.48
C SER A 283 29.96 1.54 4.13
N ALA A 284 29.21 2.38 3.39
CA ALA A 284 29.62 3.73 3.01
C ALA A 284 28.89 4.84 3.79
N ARG A 285 27.89 4.54 4.63
CA ARG A 285 27.00 5.54 5.26
C ARG A 285 26.75 5.35 6.75
N GLY A 286 27.27 4.29 7.39
CA GLY A 286 27.18 4.08 8.84
C GLY A 286 26.05 3.17 9.27
N TYR A 287 25.27 3.57 10.29
CA TYR A 287 24.38 2.64 11.01
C TYR A 287 22.95 3.15 11.05
N GLY A 288 22.00 2.24 10.86
CA GLY A 288 20.58 2.46 11.05
C GLY A 288 20.02 1.62 12.19
N PHE A 289 19.04 2.16 12.90
CA PHE A 289 18.24 1.45 13.89
C PHE A 289 16.77 1.69 13.61
N GLY A 290 15.96 0.63 13.62
CA GLY A 290 14.53 0.67 13.43
C GLY A 290 13.78 -0.13 14.49
N MET A 291 12.56 0.32 14.79
CA MET A 291 11.63 -0.37 15.66
C MET A 291 10.22 -0.25 15.06
N ASP A 292 9.54 -1.37 14.93
CA ASP A 292 8.14 -1.45 14.49
C ASP A 292 7.33 -2.16 15.58
N VAL A 293 6.28 -1.52 16.05
CA VAL A 293 5.32 -2.06 17.01
C VAL A 293 3.98 -2.20 16.32
N ARG A 294 3.37 -3.37 16.40
CA ARG A 294 2.04 -3.61 15.83
C ARG A 294 1.11 -4.16 16.90
N THR A 295 -0.07 -3.59 16.97
CA THR A 295 -1.09 -4.02 17.91
C THR A 295 -2.43 -4.26 17.22
N ARG A 296 -3.19 -5.21 17.75
CA ARG A 296 -4.54 -5.55 17.29
C ARG A 296 -5.42 -5.73 18.53
N ALA A 297 -6.10 -4.66 18.94
CA ALA A 297 -6.98 -4.72 20.12
C ALA A 297 -8.22 -5.61 19.87
N ASN A 298 -8.70 -5.64 18.63
CA ASN A 298 -9.77 -6.53 18.16
C ASN A 298 -9.70 -6.66 16.62
N SER A 299 -10.66 -7.37 16.01
CA SER A 299 -10.69 -7.63 14.56
C SER A 299 -10.76 -6.36 13.70
N ARG A 300 -11.22 -5.22 14.24
CA ARG A 300 -11.39 -3.95 13.52
C ARG A 300 -10.45 -2.85 14.00
N SER A 301 -9.86 -2.99 15.21
CA SER A 301 -9.01 -1.97 15.81
C SER A 301 -7.55 -2.38 15.78
N PHE A 302 -6.69 -1.48 15.33
CA PHE A 302 -5.26 -1.69 15.26
C PHE A 302 -4.48 -0.40 15.48
N LEU A 303 -3.24 -0.54 15.90
CA LEU A 303 -2.26 0.53 15.91
C LEU A 303 -0.90 -0.06 15.53
N ASN A 304 -0.29 0.52 14.52
CA ASN A 304 1.09 0.31 14.14
C ASN A 304 1.88 1.57 14.50
N PHE A 305 3.05 1.41 15.06
CA PHE A 305 3.97 2.48 15.36
C PHE A 305 5.36 2.08 14.92
N GLY A 306 6.08 2.97 14.28
CA GLY A 306 7.45 2.71 13.85
C GLY A 306 8.36 3.91 13.98
N PHE A 307 9.62 3.59 14.17
CA PHE A 307 10.72 4.54 14.24
C PHE A 307 11.90 3.98 13.45
N PHE A 308 12.55 4.82 12.67
CA PHE A 308 13.79 4.48 12.01
C PHE A 308 14.72 5.68 12.01
N ALA A 309 15.96 5.48 12.43
CA ALA A 309 16.98 6.52 12.44
C ALA A 309 18.27 6.00 11.84
N VAL A 310 19.00 6.89 11.19
CA VAL A 310 20.32 6.61 10.63
C VAL A 310 21.30 7.66 11.12
N ARG A 311 22.41 7.19 11.66
CA ARG A 311 23.59 8.01 11.88
C ARG A 311 24.47 7.89 10.65
N ASP A 312 24.40 8.92 9.79
CA ASP A 312 25.18 8.97 8.57
C ASP A 312 26.63 9.31 8.93
N ARG A 313 27.52 8.37 8.72
CA ARG A 313 28.96 8.54 8.76
C ARG A 313 29.51 7.93 7.51
N VAL A 314 30.13 8.74 6.69
CA VAL A 314 30.95 8.24 5.59
C VAL A 314 32.19 7.57 6.22
N LEU A 315 32.23 6.25 6.26
CA LEU A 315 33.32 5.50 6.84
C LEU A 315 34.61 5.81 6.10
N GLY A 316 35.55 6.46 6.78
CA GLY A 316 36.86 6.81 6.23
C GLY A 316 36.97 8.19 5.60
N HIS A 317 35.89 8.93 5.45
CA HIS A 317 35.89 10.30 4.95
C HIS A 317 35.12 11.21 5.92
N GLY A 318 35.63 12.43 6.13
CA GLY A 318 34.88 13.46 6.85
C GLY A 318 33.66 13.93 6.06
N VAL A 319 32.74 14.63 6.71
CA VAL A 319 31.65 15.33 6.03
C VAL A 319 32.27 16.45 5.18
N ASP A 320 32.10 16.37 3.87
CA ASP A 320 32.55 17.36 2.91
C ASP A 320 31.40 17.81 1.97
N ALA A 321 31.66 18.71 1.05
CA ALA A 321 30.66 19.24 0.13
C ALA A 321 30.08 18.16 -0.82
N ASP A 322 30.86 17.14 -1.14
CA ASP A 322 30.46 16.05 -2.02
C ASP A 322 29.71 14.93 -1.26
N HIS A 323 29.96 14.83 0.08
CA HIS A 323 29.39 13.82 0.96
C HIS A 323 28.73 14.47 2.20
N PRO A 324 27.67 15.26 2.03
CA PRO A 324 26.99 15.89 3.16
C PRO A 324 26.36 14.85 4.09
N ASP A 325 26.33 15.14 5.39
CA ASP A 325 25.58 14.34 6.37
C ASP A 325 24.08 14.42 6.04
N GLN A 326 23.49 13.28 5.74
CA GLN A 326 22.08 13.12 5.43
C GLN A 326 21.37 12.23 6.45
N GLY A 327 22.01 12.01 7.60
CA GLY A 327 21.44 11.28 8.73
C GLY A 327 20.17 11.96 9.24
N GLY A 328 19.42 11.21 10.01
CA GLY A 328 18.15 11.68 10.57
C GLY A 328 17.24 10.55 10.99
N SER A 329 15.97 10.85 11.10
CA SER A 329 14.97 9.89 11.55
C SER A 329 13.62 10.07 10.86
N ILE A 330 12.85 8.98 10.88
CA ILE A 330 11.43 8.98 10.56
C ILE A 330 10.67 8.32 11.71
N VAL A 331 9.58 8.94 12.10
CA VAL A 331 8.57 8.38 13.00
C VAL A 331 7.27 8.23 12.22
N TYR A 332 6.62 7.10 12.34
CA TYR A 332 5.31 6.88 11.74
C TYR A 332 4.39 6.12 12.68
N ALA A 333 3.12 6.41 12.58
CA ALA A 333 2.07 5.64 13.24
C ALA A 333 0.82 5.62 12.35
N ASP A 334 0.20 4.48 12.23
CA ASP A 334 -1.09 4.34 11.57
C ASP A 334 -2.00 3.43 12.41
N GLY A 335 -3.25 3.80 12.51
CA GLY A 335 -4.17 3.01 13.30
C GLY A 335 -5.57 3.57 13.37
N VAL A 336 -6.49 2.67 13.75
CA VAL A 336 -7.86 3.01 14.07
C VAL A 336 -8.31 2.20 15.29
N HIS A 337 -9.01 2.86 16.19
CA HIS A 337 -9.61 2.22 17.35
C HIS A 337 -11.09 2.60 17.46
N TYR A 338 -11.93 1.59 17.56
CA TYR A 338 -13.36 1.74 17.79
C TYR A 338 -13.69 1.49 19.25
N PHE A 339 -14.02 2.56 19.96
CA PHE A 339 -14.43 2.50 21.34
C PHE A 339 -15.93 2.17 21.46
N PRO A 340 -16.40 1.75 22.65
CA PRO A 340 -17.83 1.70 22.96
C PRO A 340 -18.50 3.07 22.71
N ASN A 341 -19.83 3.06 22.53
CA ASN A 341 -20.64 4.26 22.31
C ASN A 341 -20.33 5.06 21.03
N GLY A 342 -19.76 4.41 20.00
CA GLY A 342 -19.58 5.01 18.68
C GLY A 342 -18.46 6.05 18.58
N ILE A 343 -17.53 6.05 19.53
CA ILE A 343 -16.31 6.86 19.44
C ILE A 343 -15.29 6.13 18.56
N THR A 344 -14.72 6.85 17.60
CA THR A 344 -13.65 6.35 16.74
C THR A 344 -12.43 7.25 16.88
N ALA A 345 -11.29 6.65 17.16
CA ALA A 345 -10.00 7.34 17.10
C ALA A 345 -9.17 6.79 15.96
N ALA A 346 -8.51 7.66 15.21
CA ALA A 346 -7.57 7.24 14.18
C ALA A 346 -6.33 8.11 14.18
N VAL A 347 -5.21 7.53 13.77
CA VAL A 347 -3.93 8.20 13.63
C VAL A 347 -3.29 7.79 12.31
N ASP A 348 -2.76 8.77 11.59
CA ASP A 348 -1.88 8.61 10.44
C ASP A 348 -0.78 9.67 10.60
N LEU A 349 0.31 9.27 11.18
CA LEU A 349 1.45 10.12 11.49
C LEU A 349 2.63 9.67 10.66
N ARG A 350 3.24 10.60 9.95
CA ARG A 350 4.52 10.44 9.28
C ARG A 350 5.32 11.71 9.48
N GLN A 351 6.47 11.59 10.08
CA GLN A 351 7.34 12.73 10.34
C GLN A 351 8.78 12.33 10.05
N THR A 352 9.37 12.98 9.07
CA THR A 352 10.79 12.87 8.75
C THR A 352 11.58 14.06 9.28
N SER A 353 12.84 13.84 9.62
CA SER A 353 13.73 14.91 10.10
C SER A 353 14.04 15.92 8.99
N SER A 354 14.19 15.46 7.74
CA SER A 354 14.46 16.30 6.58
C SER A 354 14.08 15.63 5.25
N LEU A 355 13.88 16.45 4.22
CA LEU A 355 13.67 15.94 2.86
C LEU A 355 14.90 15.16 2.36
N ALA A 356 16.11 15.63 2.68
CA ALA A 356 17.34 14.95 2.29
C ALA A 356 17.45 13.53 2.89
N PHE A 357 17.13 13.39 4.19
CA PHE A 357 17.05 12.06 4.83
C PHE A 357 16.04 11.15 4.13
N ARG A 358 14.84 11.67 3.85
CA ARG A 358 13.79 10.91 3.16
C ARG A 358 14.23 10.49 1.77
N GLN A 359 14.85 11.39 1.00
CA GLN A 359 15.35 11.08 -0.33
C GLN A 359 16.45 10.02 -0.30
N GLU A 360 17.35 10.06 0.67
CA GLU A 360 18.49 9.15 0.74
C GLU A 360 18.11 7.76 1.28
N PHE A 361 17.33 7.68 2.35
CA PHE A 361 17.11 6.44 3.10
C PHE A 361 15.75 5.78 2.89
N SER A 362 14.80 6.41 2.18
CA SER A 362 13.56 5.74 1.80
C SER A 362 13.79 4.78 0.63
N ASP A 363 13.06 3.66 0.64
CA ASP A 363 13.13 2.64 -0.40
C ASP A 363 12.06 2.83 -1.50
N GLY A 364 10.92 3.47 -1.18
CA GLY A 364 9.82 3.69 -2.10
C GLY A 364 9.96 4.97 -2.93
N ILE A 365 9.83 4.90 -4.27
CA ILE A 365 9.92 6.07 -5.15
C ILE A 365 8.91 7.16 -4.78
N GLN A 366 7.69 6.80 -4.40
CA GLN A 366 6.66 7.75 -3.99
C GLN A 366 7.08 8.56 -2.75
N GLN A 367 7.74 7.93 -1.79
CA GLN A 367 8.26 8.60 -0.59
C GLN A 367 9.40 9.56 -0.94
N ILE A 368 10.24 9.16 -1.89
CA ILE A 368 11.40 9.95 -2.33
C ILE A 368 10.97 11.23 -3.04
N ILE A 369 9.96 11.14 -3.93
CA ILE A 369 9.53 12.26 -4.76
C ILE A 369 8.41 13.10 -4.15
N SER A 370 7.71 12.62 -3.11
CA SER A 370 6.60 13.36 -2.51
C SER A 370 7.08 14.66 -1.86
N PRO A 371 6.59 15.83 -2.31
CA PRO A 371 6.90 17.08 -1.64
C PRO A 371 6.09 17.31 -0.37
N ILE A 372 5.04 16.50 -0.12
CA ILE A 372 4.07 16.72 0.93
C ILE A 372 4.12 15.59 1.95
N GLU A 373 4.26 15.93 3.22
CA GLU A 373 4.02 15.05 4.37
C GLU A 373 2.82 15.55 5.18
N VAL A 374 1.87 14.67 5.41
CA VAL A 374 0.72 14.94 6.27
C VAL A 374 0.76 14.01 7.47
N SER A 375 0.63 14.58 8.66
CA SER A 375 0.47 13.84 9.90
C SER A 375 -0.82 14.29 10.57
N GLN A 376 -1.68 13.35 10.93
CA GLN A 376 -2.96 13.68 11.53
C GLN A 376 -3.40 12.61 12.53
N ALA A 377 -4.10 13.05 13.55
CA ALA A 377 -4.80 12.20 14.49
C ALA A 377 -6.16 12.81 14.79
N PHE A 378 -7.19 11.99 14.88
CA PHE A 378 -8.50 12.49 15.23
C PHE A 378 -9.25 11.54 16.15
N VAL A 379 -10.16 12.12 16.93
CA VAL A 379 -11.17 11.41 17.72
C VAL A 379 -12.52 11.95 17.31
N ASN A 380 -13.38 11.07 16.85
CA ASN A 380 -14.69 11.41 16.32
C ASN A 380 -15.79 10.69 17.11
N LYS A 381 -16.88 11.42 17.40
CA LYS A 381 -18.11 10.85 17.92
C LYS A 381 -19.30 11.40 17.15
N SER A 382 -20.14 10.50 16.66
CA SER A 382 -21.41 10.85 16.02
C SER A 382 -22.59 10.34 16.84
N TRP A 383 -23.63 11.17 17.00
CA TRP A 383 -24.89 10.79 17.65
C TRP A 383 -26.05 11.50 16.95
N GLY A 384 -27.03 10.76 16.50
CA GLY A 384 -28.12 11.28 15.70
C GLY A 384 -27.59 12.00 14.44
N SER A 385 -27.88 13.29 14.30
CA SER A 385 -27.39 14.14 13.21
C SER A 385 -26.13 14.92 13.56
N TYR A 386 -25.60 14.79 14.75
CA TYR A 386 -24.45 15.57 15.23
C TYR A 386 -23.17 14.78 15.17
N THR A 387 -22.07 15.49 14.96
CA THR A 387 -20.72 14.95 14.97
C THR A 387 -19.80 15.92 15.69
N LEU A 388 -19.06 15.43 16.68
CA LEU A 388 -17.97 16.13 17.33
C LEU A 388 -16.65 15.48 16.93
N ASN A 389 -15.73 16.28 16.43
CA ASN A 389 -14.43 15.81 15.99
C ASN A 389 -13.31 16.65 16.61
N PHE A 390 -12.32 15.96 17.20
CA PHE A 390 -11.06 16.54 17.66
C PHE A 390 -10.00 16.12 16.65
N LEU A 391 -9.33 17.07 16.03
CA LEU A 391 -8.31 16.84 15.03
C LEU A 391 -7.00 17.52 15.46
N ALA A 392 -5.91 16.80 15.31
CA ALA A 392 -4.55 17.33 15.32
C ALA A 392 -3.93 17.05 13.96
N ARG A 393 -3.51 18.08 13.23
CA ARG A 393 -2.95 17.94 11.88
C ARG A 393 -1.71 18.79 11.72
N ARG A 394 -0.71 18.20 11.05
CA ARG A 394 0.48 18.89 10.56
C ARG A 394 0.65 18.55 9.08
N THR A 395 0.83 19.57 8.27
CA THR A 395 1.20 19.43 6.86
C THR A 395 2.55 20.09 6.65
N GLU A 396 3.45 19.39 6.00
CA GLU A 396 4.75 19.91 5.59
C GLU A 396 4.89 19.79 4.08
N ILE A 397 5.17 20.91 3.42
CA ILE A 397 5.43 20.98 1.99
C ILE A 397 6.89 21.38 1.81
N SER A 398 7.66 20.51 1.19
CA SER A 398 9.08 20.73 0.91
C SER A 398 9.31 20.87 -0.58
N ILE A 399 9.53 22.09 -1.03
CA ILE A 399 9.95 22.41 -2.41
C ILE A 399 11.38 22.98 -2.37
N PRO A 400 12.14 22.98 -3.48
CA PRO A 400 13.59 23.21 -3.45
C PRO A 400 14.08 24.44 -2.71
N ASN A 401 13.34 25.52 -2.66
CA ASN A 401 13.78 26.73 -1.96
C ASN A 401 12.96 27.05 -0.73
N VAL A 402 11.79 26.42 -0.54
CA VAL A 402 10.83 26.75 0.52
C VAL A 402 10.34 25.48 1.19
N GLN A 403 10.45 25.42 2.49
CA GLN A 403 9.77 24.45 3.33
C GLN A 403 8.65 25.17 4.11
N GLU A 404 7.42 24.79 3.84
CA GLU A 404 6.24 25.30 4.53
C GLU A 404 5.71 24.26 5.50
N LYS A 405 5.49 24.65 6.75
CA LYS A 405 4.87 23.83 7.80
C LYS A 405 3.60 24.49 8.30
N THR A 406 2.48 23.86 8.12
CA THR A 406 1.19 24.27 8.68
C THR A 406 0.73 23.29 9.75
N ARG A 407 0.08 23.79 10.79
CA ARG A 407 -0.46 23.01 11.90
C ARG A 407 -1.86 23.48 12.27
N ASN A 408 -2.72 22.51 12.56
CA ASN A 408 -4.02 22.72 13.19
C ASN A 408 -3.98 21.92 14.51
N LEU A 409 -3.68 22.60 15.64
CA LEU A 409 -3.40 22.00 16.95
C LEU A 409 -3.89 22.88 18.10
N PRO A 410 -4.96 22.53 18.83
CA PRO A 410 -5.98 21.54 18.45
C PRO A 410 -6.95 22.09 17.43
N SER A 411 -7.73 21.23 16.79
CA SER A 411 -8.90 21.61 16.01
C SER A 411 -10.10 20.84 16.56
N ILE A 412 -11.14 21.56 16.97
CA ILE A 412 -12.37 21.00 17.51
C ILE A 412 -13.49 21.44 16.57
N SER A 413 -14.12 20.50 15.88
CA SER A 413 -15.26 20.77 15.02
C SER A 413 -16.55 20.14 15.56
N PHE A 414 -17.60 20.92 15.61
CA PHE A 414 -18.93 20.47 15.92
C PHE A 414 -19.83 20.70 14.71
N GLU A 415 -20.40 19.64 14.21
CA GLU A 415 -21.15 19.63 12.96
C GLU A 415 -22.54 19.02 13.16
N LYS A 416 -23.53 19.60 12.49
CA LYS A 416 -24.85 19.01 12.31
C LYS A 416 -25.04 18.66 10.84
N ARG A 417 -25.32 17.41 10.54
CA ARG A 417 -25.68 16.96 9.20
C ARG A 417 -26.99 17.60 8.76
N PRO A 418 -27.23 17.81 7.46
CA PRO A 418 -28.49 18.33 6.95
C PRO A 418 -29.67 17.55 7.53
N THR A 419 -30.50 18.24 8.30
CA THR A 419 -31.67 17.68 8.97
C THR A 419 -32.87 18.51 8.61
N GLN A 420 -33.97 17.87 8.24
CA GLN A 420 -35.23 18.56 7.87
C GLN A 420 -35.73 19.39 9.04
N LEU A 421 -36.14 20.60 8.73
CA LEU A 421 -36.76 21.50 9.70
C LEU A 421 -38.22 21.09 9.89
N SER A 422 -38.68 21.00 11.14
CA SER A 422 -40.02 20.55 11.44
C SER A 422 -41.12 21.53 11.00
N PHE A 423 -40.78 22.83 10.91
CA PHE A 423 -41.68 23.90 10.57
C PHE A 423 -41.65 24.28 9.07
N LEU A 424 -40.68 23.81 8.30
CA LEU A 424 -40.53 24.11 6.88
C LEU A 424 -40.28 22.80 6.12
N LYS A 425 -41.32 22.36 5.42
CA LYS A 425 -41.27 21.13 4.64
C LYS A 425 -40.20 21.26 3.54
N ASP A 426 -39.42 20.19 3.37
CA ASP A 426 -38.38 20.08 2.36
C ASP A 426 -37.18 21.05 2.53
N ALA A 427 -37.06 21.70 3.69
CA ALA A 427 -35.90 22.50 4.03
C ALA A 427 -35.01 21.76 5.04
N TYR A 428 -33.70 21.75 4.78
CA TYR A 428 -32.69 21.06 5.59
C TYR A 428 -31.69 22.08 6.14
N PHE A 429 -31.47 22.00 7.43
CA PHE A 429 -30.49 22.86 8.11
C PHE A 429 -29.29 22.04 8.52
N SER A 430 -28.11 22.58 8.24
CA SER A 430 -26.83 22.07 8.68
C SER A 430 -25.97 23.20 9.23
N PHE A 431 -25.01 22.87 10.07
CA PHE A 431 -23.98 23.82 10.46
C PHE A 431 -22.66 23.11 10.76
N ARG A 432 -21.57 23.86 10.61
CA ARG A 432 -20.24 23.50 11.09
C ARG A 432 -19.67 24.66 11.87
N THR A 433 -19.18 24.38 13.07
CA THR A 433 -18.43 25.32 13.88
C THR A 433 -17.12 24.71 14.27
N THR A 434 -16.03 25.44 14.08
CA THR A 434 -14.67 24.93 14.36
C THR A 434 -13.91 25.94 15.21
N ILE A 435 -13.25 25.47 16.26
CA ILE A 435 -12.33 26.23 17.12
C ILE A 435 -10.96 25.61 16.94
N GLU A 436 -9.98 26.39 16.52
CA GLU A 436 -8.67 25.87 16.16
C GLU A 436 -7.53 26.76 16.63
N GLY A 437 -6.43 26.11 17.00
CA GLY A 437 -5.12 26.73 17.03
C GLY A 437 -4.38 26.42 15.73
N VAL A 438 -4.13 27.41 14.89
CA VAL A 438 -3.44 27.25 13.61
C VAL A 438 -2.09 27.93 13.64
N SER A 439 -1.12 27.39 12.89
CA SER A 439 0.17 28.08 12.71
C SER A 439 0.75 27.75 11.33
N ARG A 440 1.51 28.69 10.77
CA ARG A 440 2.24 28.54 9.53
C ARG A 440 3.66 29.04 9.70
N ARG A 441 4.62 28.26 9.24
CA ARG A 441 6.02 28.62 9.25
C ARG A 441 6.68 28.26 7.94
N GLU A 442 7.26 29.25 7.30
CA GLU A 442 8.09 29.08 6.11
C GLU A 442 9.57 29.16 6.49
N GLN A 443 10.37 28.25 5.94
CA GLN A 443 11.83 28.28 5.96
C GLN A 443 12.32 28.42 4.52
N VAL A 444 13.15 29.40 4.27
CA VAL A 444 13.57 29.76 2.92
C VAL A 444 15.08 29.61 2.84
N GLY A 445 15.55 28.93 1.80
CA GLY A 445 16.98 28.75 1.55
C GLY A 445 17.63 29.97 0.89
N ASP A 446 16.97 30.56 -0.12
CA ASP A 446 17.42 31.75 -0.84
C ASP A 446 16.32 32.82 -0.76
N LEU A 447 16.57 33.85 0.05
CA LEU A 447 15.67 34.97 0.27
C LEU A 447 15.53 35.88 -0.95
N ALA A 448 16.57 36.02 -1.77
CA ALA A 448 16.50 36.84 -2.99
C ALA A 448 15.55 36.16 -4.01
N LEU A 449 15.71 34.88 -4.20
CA LEU A 449 14.79 34.09 -5.03
C LEU A 449 13.36 34.11 -4.47
N TYR A 450 13.21 33.96 -3.16
CA TYR A 450 11.91 34.03 -2.52
C TYR A 450 11.23 35.40 -2.72
N ALA A 451 11.98 36.51 -2.53
CA ALA A 451 11.49 37.86 -2.74
C ALA A 451 11.09 38.11 -4.21
N ALA A 452 11.89 37.61 -5.16
CA ALA A 452 11.57 37.68 -6.57
C ALA A 452 10.26 36.93 -6.91
N VAL A 453 9.99 35.84 -6.20
CA VAL A 453 8.84 34.96 -6.41
C VAL A 453 7.59 35.51 -5.74
N THR A 454 7.67 35.91 -4.49
CA THR A 454 6.50 36.26 -3.66
C THR A 454 6.21 37.76 -3.59
N GLY A 455 7.14 38.57 -4.10
CA GLY A 455 7.06 40.03 -3.96
C GLY A 455 7.37 40.56 -2.55
N THR A 456 7.83 39.67 -1.61
CA THR A 456 8.22 40.05 -0.26
C THR A 456 9.47 39.30 0.19
N SER A 457 10.33 39.99 0.93
CA SER A 457 11.54 39.41 1.53
C SER A 457 11.28 38.77 2.90
N SER A 458 10.02 38.77 3.37
CA SER A 458 9.66 38.26 4.68
C SER A 458 8.90 36.94 4.57
N PRO A 459 9.53 35.79 4.87
CA PRO A 459 8.83 34.53 4.97
C PRO A 459 7.73 34.57 6.04
N VAL A 460 6.66 33.85 5.84
CA VAL A 460 5.54 33.82 6.77
C VAL A 460 5.95 32.99 7.99
N VAL A 461 5.98 33.65 9.15
CA VAL A 461 6.19 33.01 10.46
C VAL A 461 5.13 33.53 11.42
N THR A 462 4.17 32.68 11.73
CA THR A 462 3.12 33.00 12.71
C THR A 462 3.57 32.65 14.12
N PRO A 463 2.90 33.17 15.16
CA PRO A 463 2.96 32.59 16.49
C PRO A 463 2.68 31.09 16.48
N SER A 464 3.08 30.37 17.52
CA SER A 464 2.86 28.93 17.66
C SER A 464 1.38 28.55 17.63
N VAL A 465 0.51 29.46 18.05
CA VAL A 465 -0.95 29.35 18.01
C VAL A 465 -1.55 30.66 17.57
N VAL A 466 -2.18 30.70 16.41
CA VAL A 466 -3.13 31.70 15.97
C VAL A 466 -4.52 31.13 16.22
N GLN A 467 -5.33 31.80 16.98
CA GLN A 467 -6.69 31.35 17.25
C GLN A 467 -7.57 31.61 16.03
N ARG A 468 -8.30 30.59 15.61
CA ARG A 468 -9.30 30.67 14.55
C ARG A 468 -10.62 30.10 15.07
N LEU A 469 -11.68 30.87 14.98
CA LEU A 469 -13.05 30.45 15.24
C LEU A 469 -13.85 30.60 13.93
N ASP A 470 -14.43 29.52 13.45
CA ASP A 470 -15.19 29.48 12.21
C ASP A 470 -16.62 28.98 12.48
N ALA A 471 -17.59 29.66 11.92
CA ALA A 471 -19.00 29.28 11.97
C ALA A 471 -19.61 29.32 10.58
N TYR A 472 -20.23 28.22 10.16
CA TYR A 472 -20.79 28.03 8.80
C TYR A 472 -22.15 27.33 8.89
N PRO A 473 -23.26 28.04 9.19
CA PRO A 473 -24.62 27.55 9.03
C PRO A 473 -25.06 27.57 7.57
N GLU A 474 -25.80 26.55 7.16
CA GLU A 474 -26.30 26.37 5.79
C GLU A 474 -27.74 25.87 5.81
N LEU A 475 -28.57 26.44 4.98
CA LEU A 475 -29.93 26.02 4.69
C LEU A 475 -29.99 25.49 3.25
N THR A 476 -30.47 24.27 3.09
CA THR A 476 -30.59 23.60 1.79
C THR A 476 -32.05 23.24 1.52
N ILE A 477 -32.55 23.58 0.36
CA ILE A 477 -33.91 23.31 -0.09
C ILE A 477 -33.84 22.53 -1.40
N PRO A 478 -33.99 21.20 -1.38
CA PRO A 478 -34.15 20.42 -2.61
C PRO A 478 -35.59 20.54 -3.13
N LEU A 479 -35.70 20.91 -4.37
CA LEU A 479 -36.96 21.00 -5.09
C LEU A 479 -36.88 20.05 -6.30
N HIS A 480 -37.88 19.26 -6.50
CA HIS A 480 -37.93 18.35 -7.64
C HIS A 480 -39.21 18.51 -8.44
N THR A 481 -39.09 18.49 -9.72
CA THR A 481 -40.17 18.42 -10.67
C THR A 481 -40.04 17.14 -11.50
N LYS A 482 -41.02 16.91 -12.39
CA LYS A 482 -40.95 15.75 -13.31
C LYS A 482 -39.65 15.73 -14.16
N TYR A 483 -39.10 16.90 -14.48
CA TYR A 483 -38.00 17.04 -15.44
C TYR A 483 -36.72 17.58 -14.85
N PHE A 484 -36.76 18.18 -13.68
CA PHE A 484 -35.62 18.85 -13.06
C PHE A 484 -35.54 18.60 -11.57
N ASN A 485 -34.33 18.40 -11.09
CA ASN A 485 -33.99 18.47 -9.68
C ASN A 485 -33.26 19.79 -9.45
N PHE A 486 -33.77 20.61 -8.55
CA PHE A 486 -33.16 21.85 -8.12
C PHE A 486 -32.71 21.70 -6.67
N THR A 487 -31.54 22.18 -6.35
CA THR A 487 -31.12 22.31 -4.97
C THR A 487 -30.65 23.75 -4.77
N ALA A 488 -31.37 24.49 -3.94
CA ALA A 488 -30.98 25.81 -3.53
C ALA A 488 -30.32 25.69 -2.15
N SER A 489 -29.12 26.23 -1.96
CA SER A 489 -28.51 26.37 -0.65
C SER A 489 -28.05 27.81 -0.44
N GLY A 490 -28.26 28.27 0.80
CA GLY A 490 -27.80 29.57 1.27
C GLY A 490 -27.03 29.37 2.57
N ALA A 491 -25.85 29.95 2.65
CA ALA A 491 -24.99 29.87 3.83
C ALA A 491 -24.45 31.28 4.17
N VAL A 492 -24.12 31.43 5.43
CA VAL A 492 -23.31 32.56 5.90
C VAL A 492 -22.10 31.99 6.62
N ARG A 493 -20.97 32.67 6.48
CA ARG A 493 -19.76 32.25 7.17
C ARG A 493 -19.15 33.44 7.92
N ALA A 494 -18.73 33.17 9.12
CA ALA A 494 -17.96 34.10 9.93
C ALA A 494 -16.73 33.38 10.49
N THR A 495 -15.55 33.95 10.19
CA THR A 495 -14.27 33.40 10.66
C THR A 495 -13.51 34.51 11.38
N PHE A 496 -13.20 34.28 12.66
CA PHE A 496 -12.34 35.15 13.47
C PHE A 496 -10.92 34.63 13.45
N TYR A 497 -9.95 35.53 13.38
CA TYR A 497 -8.51 35.26 13.51
C TYR A 497 -7.90 36.20 14.54
N SER A 498 -7.03 35.68 15.41
CA SER A 498 -6.30 36.51 16.39
C SER A 498 -5.12 37.27 15.77
N ASN A 499 -4.73 36.96 14.55
CA ASN A 499 -3.60 37.57 13.87
C ASN A 499 -3.93 37.79 12.38
N SER A 500 -3.32 38.82 11.81
CA SER A 500 -3.48 39.14 10.39
C SER A 500 -2.18 39.62 9.76
N PHE A 501 -2.19 39.87 8.44
CA PHE A 501 -1.11 40.58 7.76
C PHE A 501 -1.29 42.10 7.84
N ASP A 502 -0.16 42.82 7.97
CA ASP A 502 -0.08 44.25 7.70
C ASP A 502 0.03 44.51 6.16
N THR A 503 0.13 45.77 5.79
CA THR A 503 0.29 46.19 4.39
C THR A 503 1.59 45.69 3.73
N LEU A 504 2.61 45.38 4.52
CA LEU A 504 3.90 44.81 4.08
C LEU A 504 3.93 43.26 4.17
N ARG A 505 2.78 42.62 4.38
CA ARG A 505 2.62 41.16 4.56
C ARG A 505 3.39 40.58 5.76
N ARG A 506 3.66 41.38 6.80
CA ARG A 506 4.19 40.89 8.07
C ARG A 506 3.05 40.45 8.96
N VAL A 507 3.26 39.36 9.71
CA VAL A 507 2.27 38.86 10.67
C VAL A 507 2.22 39.80 11.89
N ILE A 508 1.04 40.31 12.18
CA ILE A 508 0.78 41.22 13.32
C ILE A 508 -0.33 40.65 14.22
N SER A 509 -0.30 41.02 15.51
CA SER A 509 -1.32 40.63 16.49
C SER A 509 -2.51 41.58 16.39
N ASP A 510 -3.14 41.62 15.26
CA ASP A 510 -4.36 42.40 15.00
C ASP A 510 -5.48 41.47 14.55
N ASN A 511 -6.59 41.51 15.30
CA ASN A 511 -7.73 40.67 15.11
C ASN A 511 -8.41 40.95 13.78
N LEU A 512 -8.80 39.90 13.07
CA LEU A 512 -9.52 39.99 11.80
C LEU A 512 -10.78 39.13 11.85
N VAL A 513 -11.91 39.71 11.42
CA VAL A 513 -13.15 38.96 11.21
C VAL A 513 -13.49 38.98 9.74
N ARG A 514 -13.50 37.80 9.13
CA ARG A 514 -13.96 37.58 7.78
C ARG A 514 -15.43 37.15 7.80
N LYS A 515 -16.27 37.79 7.03
CA LYS A 515 -17.70 37.48 6.89
C LYS A 515 -18.07 37.43 5.43
N TYR A 516 -18.90 36.48 5.05
CA TYR A 516 -19.47 36.42 3.71
C TYR A 516 -20.78 35.64 3.66
N GLY A 517 -21.57 35.93 2.63
CA GLY A 517 -22.72 35.12 2.25
C GLY A 517 -22.40 34.24 1.05
N GLU A 518 -23.00 33.09 1.02
CA GLU A 518 -22.84 32.10 -0.05
C GLU A 518 -24.24 31.67 -0.52
N LEU A 519 -24.47 31.70 -1.85
CA LEU A 519 -25.66 31.17 -2.49
C LEU A 519 -25.22 30.15 -3.55
N ARG A 520 -25.89 29.02 -3.58
CA ARG A 520 -25.64 27.96 -4.54
C ARG A 520 -26.97 27.42 -5.07
N PHE A 521 -27.06 27.33 -6.40
CA PHE A 521 -28.20 26.72 -7.10
C PHE A 521 -27.70 25.61 -8.00
N ASP A 522 -28.03 24.40 -7.68
CA ASP A 522 -27.76 23.23 -8.52
C ASP A 522 -29.01 22.86 -9.31
N VAL A 523 -28.86 22.75 -10.62
CA VAL A 523 -29.94 22.37 -11.55
C VAL A 523 -29.49 21.11 -12.29
N ARG A 524 -30.23 20.05 -12.10
CA ARG A 524 -29.99 18.76 -12.76
C ARG A 524 -31.22 18.29 -13.50
N PRO A 525 -31.25 18.43 -14.82
CA PRO A 525 -32.30 17.80 -15.63
C PRO A 525 -32.31 16.29 -15.44
N VAL A 526 -33.44 15.65 -15.75
CA VAL A 526 -33.50 14.19 -15.77
C VAL A 526 -32.48 13.63 -16.77
N ALA A 527 -31.83 12.54 -16.41
CA ALA A 527 -30.91 11.87 -17.31
C ALA A 527 -31.61 11.34 -18.55
N LEU A 528 -31.08 11.68 -19.71
CA LEU A 528 -31.58 11.18 -21.00
C LEU A 528 -30.94 9.84 -21.29
N ALA A 529 -31.73 8.80 -21.53
CA ALA A 529 -31.23 7.47 -21.78
C ALA A 529 -31.81 6.86 -23.03
N LYS A 530 -30.95 6.27 -23.88
CA LYS A 530 -31.36 5.56 -25.10
C LYS A 530 -30.65 4.23 -25.19
N ASN A 531 -31.42 3.18 -25.46
CA ASN A 531 -30.89 1.85 -25.75
C ASN A 531 -30.62 1.71 -27.26
N PHE A 532 -29.49 1.16 -27.60
CA PHE A 532 -29.09 0.86 -28.97
C PHE A 532 -29.05 -0.64 -29.17
N TYR A 533 -29.67 -1.09 -30.28
CA TYR A 533 -29.76 -2.49 -30.66
C TYR A 533 -29.00 -2.73 -31.96
N GLY A 534 -28.46 -3.91 -32.14
CA GLY A 534 -27.81 -4.35 -33.37
C GLY A 534 -28.79 -5.13 -34.28
N LYS A 535 -28.24 -5.82 -35.29
CA LYS A 535 -29.01 -6.78 -36.11
C LYS A 535 -29.71 -7.79 -35.18
N ASN A 536 -30.95 -8.15 -35.52
CA ASN A 536 -31.81 -9.08 -34.76
C ASN A 536 -32.18 -8.63 -33.33
N ASP A 537 -32.43 -7.33 -33.12
CA ASP A 537 -32.82 -6.75 -31.85
C ASP A 537 -31.88 -7.09 -30.67
N LYS A 538 -30.65 -7.44 -30.96
CA LYS A 538 -29.65 -7.75 -29.93
C LYS A 538 -29.18 -6.46 -29.26
N PHE A 539 -29.39 -6.33 -27.95
CA PHE A 539 -28.93 -5.18 -27.19
C PHE A 539 -27.42 -4.98 -27.36
N ARG A 540 -26.99 -3.79 -27.78
CA ARG A 540 -25.57 -3.41 -27.91
C ARG A 540 -25.09 -2.62 -26.71
N PHE A 541 -25.68 -1.43 -26.52
CA PHE A 541 -25.29 -0.54 -25.41
C PHE A 541 -26.44 0.42 -25.07
N ARG A 542 -26.37 0.99 -23.86
CA ARG A 542 -27.23 2.09 -23.41
C ARG A 542 -26.37 3.33 -23.26
N HIS A 543 -26.76 4.41 -23.88
CA HIS A 543 -26.18 5.74 -23.71
C HIS A 543 -27.04 6.53 -22.73
N VAL A 544 -26.38 7.13 -21.73
CA VAL A 544 -27.00 8.00 -20.72
C VAL A 544 -26.30 9.33 -20.76
N ILE A 545 -27.05 10.41 -20.80
CA ILE A 545 -26.57 11.80 -20.81
C ILE A 545 -27.07 12.47 -19.55
N GLU A 546 -26.16 13.00 -18.72
CA GLU A 546 -26.42 13.64 -17.44
C GLU A 546 -25.87 15.07 -17.46
N PRO A 547 -26.66 16.07 -17.87
CA PRO A 547 -26.26 17.48 -17.80
C PRO A 547 -26.47 18.03 -16.39
N TYR A 548 -25.65 19.02 -16.02
CA TYR A 548 -25.86 19.79 -14.81
C TYR A 548 -25.40 21.25 -14.98
N LEU A 549 -25.94 22.11 -14.14
CA LEU A 549 -25.57 23.51 -14.05
C LEU A 549 -25.60 23.91 -12.58
N THR A 550 -24.54 24.54 -12.11
CA THR A 550 -24.39 25.03 -10.74
C THR A 550 -24.05 26.51 -10.79
N TYR A 551 -24.94 27.37 -10.27
CA TYR A 551 -24.62 28.76 -10.01
C TYR A 551 -24.05 28.89 -8.60
N HIS A 552 -22.96 29.64 -8.45
CA HIS A 552 -22.31 29.86 -7.17
C HIS A 552 -21.93 31.32 -7.00
N LEU A 553 -22.43 31.94 -5.94
CA LEU A 553 -22.16 33.29 -5.53
C LEU A 553 -21.58 33.31 -4.12
N VAL A 554 -20.44 33.92 -3.96
CA VAL A 554 -19.83 34.26 -2.66
C VAL A 554 -19.60 35.76 -2.66
N LYS A 555 -20.07 36.45 -1.63
CA LYS A 555 -19.91 37.88 -1.52
C LYS A 555 -19.70 38.34 -0.08
N GLY A 556 -18.79 39.32 0.08
CA GLY A 556 -18.48 39.93 1.36
C GLY A 556 -17.11 39.56 1.93
N VAL A 557 -16.25 38.91 1.17
CA VAL A 557 -14.87 38.62 1.57
C VAL A 557 -14.02 39.89 1.40
N ASP A 558 -14.15 40.78 2.36
CA ASP A 558 -13.30 41.96 2.46
C ASP A 558 -11.94 41.62 3.07
N ASN A 559 -10.93 42.45 2.83
CA ASN A 559 -9.61 42.32 3.44
C ASN A 559 -8.89 40.98 3.17
N PHE A 560 -9.13 40.36 2.01
CA PHE A 560 -8.52 39.08 1.65
C PHE A 560 -6.97 39.11 1.70
N ASN A 561 -6.35 40.25 1.41
CA ASN A 561 -4.92 40.48 1.50
C ASN A 561 -4.36 40.48 2.93
N ARG A 562 -5.22 40.65 3.93
CA ARG A 562 -4.84 40.60 5.36
C ARG A 562 -4.99 39.22 5.99
N ILE A 563 -5.65 38.28 5.30
CA ILE A 563 -5.88 36.93 5.81
C ILE A 563 -4.61 36.11 5.68
N ILE A 564 -4.13 35.55 6.78
CA ILE A 564 -3.08 34.53 6.79
C ILE A 564 -3.71 33.21 6.36
N ARG A 565 -3.17 32.57 5.34
CA ARG A 565 -3.73 31.35 4.77
C ARG A 565 -3.07 30.13 5.37
N PHE A 566 -3.86 29.30 6.02
CA PHE A 566 -3.42 28.06 6.64
C PHE A 566 -3.92 26.82 5.86
N ASP A 567 -5.14 26.90 5.33
CA ASP A 567 -5.80 25.84 4.60
C ASP A 567 -6.89 26.34 3.65
N ALA A 568 -7.70 25.42 3.10
CA ALA A 568 -8.76 25.73 2.15
C ALA A 568 -9.86 26.66 2.71
N VAL A 569 -10.03 26.74 4.02
CA VAL A 569 -11.00 27.67 4.66
C VAL A 569 -10.64 29.10 4.33
N ASP A 570 -9.35 29.43 4.31
CA ASP A 570 -8.84 30.79 4.23
C ASP A 570 -8.69 31.27 2.76
N THR A 571 -8.75 30.36 1.81
CA THR A 571 -8.48 30.65 0.39
C THR A 571 -9.70 31.07 -0.42
N LEU A 572 -10.90 30.90 0.14
CA LEU A 572 -12.13 31.28 -0.55
C LEU A 572 -12.26 32.82 -0.62
N THR A 573 -12.62 33.33 -1.79
CA THR A 573 -12.85 34.76 -2.04
C THR A 573 -14.21 34.98 -2.66
N ASP A 574 -14.59 36.26 -2.83
CA ASP A 574 -15.78 36.61 -3.60
C ASP A 574 -15.73 35.96 -4.99
N THR A 575 -16.82 35.33 -5.36
CA THR A 575 -16.97 34.74 -6.69
C THR A 575 -18.42 34.84 -7.14
N ASN A 576 -18.59 35.00 -8.43
CA ASN A 576 -19.89 34.95 -9.07
C ASN A 576 -19.70 34.15 -10.36
N GLU A 577 -20.15 32.91 -10.34
CA GLU A 577 -19.81 31.94 -11.37
C GLU A 577 -20.95 30.96 -11.64
N VAL A 578 -20.93 30.43 -12.87
CA VAL A 578 -21.72 29.29 -13.27
C VAL A 578 -20.79 28.18 -13.71
N GLU A 579 -20.92 27.02 -13.09
CA GLU A 579 -20.33 25.77 -13.55
C GLU A 579 -21.38 25.01 -14.37
N PHE A 580 -20.98 24.52 -15.52
CA PHE A 580 -21.80 23.65 -16.36
C PHE A 580 -21.04 22.39 -16.72
N GLY A 581 -21.78 21.31 -16.87
CA GLY A 581 -21.15 20.04 -17.25
C GLY A 581 -22.16 19.08 -17.85
N ILE A 582 -21.60 18.13 -18.61
CA ILE A 582 -22.34 17.06 -19.23
C ILE A 582 -21.53 15.77 -19.09
N THR A 583 -22.17 14.76 -18.52
CA THR A 583 -21.57 13.42 -18.41
C THR A 583 -22.30 12.47 -19.35
N ASN A 584 -21.54 11.84 -20.24
CA ASN A 584 -22.03 10.80 -21.14
C ASN A 584 -21.54 9.46 -20.64
N ARG A 585 -22.45 8.51 -20.41
CA ARG A 585 -22.13 7.15 -19.96
C ARG A 585 -22.63 6.12 -20.95
N PHE A 586 -21.81 5.13 -21.24
CA PHE A 586 -22.15 4.03 -22.13
C PHE A 586 -22.08 2.73 -21.36
N TYR A 587 -23.20 2.03 -21.28
CA TYR A 587 -23.33 0.76 -20.56
C TYR A 587 -23.55 -0.38 -21.52
N THR A 588 -22.93 -1.52 -21.28
CA THR A 588 -23.22 -2.80 -21.94
C THR A 588 -23.64 -3.85 -20.93
N ARG A 589 -24.08 -5.00 -21.40
CA ARG A 589 -24.39 -6.15 -20.56
C ARG A 589 -23.20 -7.10 -20.55
N ARG A 590 -22.79 -7.51 -19.37
CA ARG A 590 -21.84 -8.61 -19.20
C ARG A 590 -22.49 -9.75 -18.45
N TYR A 591 -22.17 -10.95 -18.90
CA TYR A 591 -22.49 -12.16 -18.18
C TYR A 591 -21.42 -12.36 -17.12
N THR A 592 -21.79 -12.36 -15.87
CA THR A 592 -20.93 -12.86 -14.80
C THR A 592 -21.00 -14.38 -14.83
N GLU A 593 -19.87 -15.06 -14.87
CA GLU A 593 -19.83 -16.48 -14.55
C GLU A 593 -20.44 -16.67 -13.18
N ALA A 594 -21.30 -17.70 -13.04
CA ALA A 594 -21.91 -18.02 -11.78
C ALA A 594 -20.80 -18.14 -10.74
N VAL A 595 -20.89 -17.34 -9.69
CA VAL A 595 -19.96 -17.42 -8.54
C VAL A 595 -20.08 -18.83 -8.03
N THR A 596 -19.00 -19.59 -8.06
CA THR A 596 -18.98 -20.97 -7.60
C THR A 596 -19.46 -21.01 -6.14
N LYS A 597 -20.10 -22.10 -5.74
CA LYS A 597 -20.62 -22.28 -4.37
C LYS A 597 -19.57 -21.94 -3.30
N GLU A 598 -18.31 -22.28 -3.57
CA GLU A 598 -17.16 -21.98 -2.72
C GLU A 598 -16.84 -20.47 -2.59
N ALA A 599 -17.02 -19.68 -3.65
CA ALA A 599 -16.87 -18.25 -3.60
C ALA A 599 -18.04 -17.56 -2.88
N GLN A 600 -19.26 -18.13 -2.96
CA GLN A 600 -20.40 -17.67 -2.18
C GLN A 600 -20.23 -17.96 -0.69
N ASP A 601 -19.69 -19.09 -0.32
CA ASP A 601 -19.43 -19.46 1.08
C ASP A 601 -18.31 -18.60 1.68
N ARG A 602 -17.29 -18.23 0.91
CA ARG A 602 -16.25 -17.26 1.32
C ARG A 602 -16.82 -15.86 1.54
N LEU A 603 -17.71 -15.39 0.67
CA LEU A 603 -18.40 -14.11 0.82
C LEU A 603 -19.34 -14.09 2.05
N ARG A 604 -19.96 -15.21 2.36
CA ARG A 604 -20.77 -15.37 3.60
C ARG A 604 -19.90 -15.33 4.86
N GLN A 605 -18.72 -15.92 4.82
CA GLN A 605 -17.77 -15.89 5.93
C GLN A 605 -17.13 -14.49 6.15
N SER A 606 -17.02 -13.67 5.11
CA SER A 606 -16.47 -12.32 5.20
C SER A 606 -17.46 -11.26 5.73
N GLY A 607 -18.70 -11.62 6.04
CA GLY A 607 -19.68 -10.74 6.67
C GLY A 607 -20.27 -9.64 5.77
N THR A 608 -19.97 -9.63 4.48
CA THR A 608 -20.51 -8.64 3.53
C THR A 608 -21.91 -9.07 3.11
N ARG A 609 -22.94 -8.43 3.69
CA ARG A 609 -24.35 -8.59 3.27
C ARG A 609 -24.52 -7.99 1.89
N GLN A 610 -24.45 -8.80 0.84
CA GLN A 610 -25.10 -8.46 -0.42
C GLN A 610 -26.53 -8.99 -0.40
N SER A 611 -27.46 -8.13 -0.81
CA SER A 611 -28.88 -8.42 -0.91
C SER A 611 -29.12 -9.71 -1.70
N THR A 612 -29.76 -10.67 -1.06
CA THR A 612 -30.22 -11.90 -1.66
C THR A 612 -31.30 -11.61 -2.70
N ALA A 613 -30.94 -11.73 -3.97
CA ALA A 613 -31.91 -11.92 -5.02
C ALA A 613 -31.84 -13.38 -5.49
N SER A 614 -32.93 -14.08 -5.18
CA SER A 614 -33.49 -15.30 -5.77
C SER A 614 -32.64 -16.57 -5.86
N ASN A 615 -33.11 -17.56 -5.15
CA ASN A 615 -32.99 -19.00 -5.46
C ASN A 615 -33.49 -19.26 -6.89
N GLY A 616 -32.64 -19.78 -7.73
CA GLY A 616 -33.04 -20.29 -9.03
C GLY A 616 -31.85 -20.68 -9.90
N SER A 617 -31.72 -21.95 -10.17
CA SER A 617 -31.11 -22.60 -11.34
C SER A 617 -30.16 -21.72 -12.17
N GLY A 618 -28.89 -21.96 -12.09
CA GLY A 618 -27.76 -21.70 -13.04
C GLY A 618 -27.82 -20.65 -14.12
N SER A 619 -28.62 -19.58 -14.00
CA SER A 619 -28.62 -18.49 -14.99
C SER A 619 -27.51 -17.49 -14.69
N LYS A 620 -26.61 -17.28 -15.65
CA LYS A 620 -25.61 -16.24 -15.64
C LYS A 620 -26.25 -14.89 -15.34
N ALA A 621 -25.98 -14.29 -14.19
CA ALA A 621 -26.52 -12.99 -13.85
C ALA A 621 -26.00 -11.94 -14.82
N ILE A 622 -26.90 -11.23 -15.48
CA ILE A 622 -26.54 -10.14 -16.40
C ILE A 622 -26.39 -8.87 -15.56
N GLN A 623 -25.19 -8.34 -15.49
CA GLN A 623 -24.94 -7.06 -14.81
C GLN A 623 -24.64 -5.96 -15.83
N PRO A 624 -25.19 -4.74 -15.63
CA PRO A 624 -24.79 -3.61 -16.44
C PRO A 624 -23.31 -3.28 -16.18
N TYR A 625 -22.58 -3.01 -17.24
CA TYR A 625 -21.17 -2.68 -17.21
C TYR A 625 -20.90 -1.39 -17.96
N GLU A 626 -20.30 -0.40 -17.27
CA GLU A 626 -19.93 0.88 -17.86
C GLU A 626 -18.63 0.74 -18.64
N ILE A 627 -18.71 0.92 -19.98
CA ILE A 627 -17.58 0.78 -20.89
C ILE A 627 -16.89 2.09 -21.20
N PHE A 628 -17.64 3.20 -21.18
CA PHE A 628 -17.11 4.52 -21.48
C PHE A 628 -17.86 5.59 -20.71
N THR A 629 -17.11 6.52 -20.14
CA THR A 629 -17.64 7.74 -19.53
C THR A 629 -16.86 8.93 -20.08
N LEU A 630 -17.57 9.95 -20.52
CA LEU A 630 -17.03 11.22 -20.96
C LEU A 630 -17.72 12.35 -20.20
N THR A 631 -16.96 13.08 -19.41
CA THR A 631 -17.43 14.26 -18.69
C THR A 631 -16.74 15.50 -19.26
N VAL A 632 -17.54 16.46 -19.68
CA VAL A 632 -17.06 17.77 -20.11
C VAL A 632 -17.64 18.82 -19.18
N ARG A 633 -16.80 19.69 -18.62
CA ARG A 633 -17.23 20.71 -17.67
C ARG A 633 -16.39 21.97 -17.79
N GLY A 634 -17.00 23.10 -17.46
CA GLY A 634 -16.35 24.40 -17.47
C GLY A 634 -17.05 25.37 -16.54
N LYS A 635 -16.44 26.51 -16.32
CA LYS A 635 -17.00 27.62 -15.54
C LYS A 635 -17.00 28.89 -16.36
N TYR A 636 -18.05 29.67 -16.15
CA TYR A 636 -18.14 31.04 -16.60
C TYR A 636 -18.18 31.98 -15.39
N PHE A 637 -17.32 32.97 -15.36
CA PHE A 637 -17.19 33.93 -14.28
C PHE A 637 -17.83 35.26 -14.72
N PHE A 638 -18.84 35.69 -14.00
CA PHE A 638 -19.49 36.97 -14.25
C PHE A 638 -18.54 38.12 -13.87
N ASP A 639 -17.73 37.96 -12.83
CA ASP A 639 -16.65 38.88 -12.48
C ASP A 639 -15.29 38.30 -12.94
N LYS A 640 -14.62 39.06 -13.81
CA LYS A 640 -13.30 38.72 -14.31
C LYS A 640 -12.19 38.74 -13.25
N THR A 641 -12.34 39.63 -12.27
CA THR A 641 -11.30 39.98 -11.31
C THR A 641 -11.30 39.09 -10.08
N PHE A 642 -12.40 38.34 -9.86
CA PHE A 642 -12.53 37.50 -8.66
C PHE A 642 -12.48 38.27 -7.34
N GLY A 643 -12.99 39.49 -7.30
CA GLY A 643 -13.33 40.26 -6.11
C GLY A 643 -12.31 40.32 -4.94
N GLY A 644 -11.11 39.84 -5.03
CA GLY A 644 -10.20 39.76 -3.89
C GLY A 644 -8.81 39.29 -4.23
N ALA A 645 -8.41 39.42 -5.48
CA ALA A 645 -7.06 39.07 -5.89
C ALA A 645 -5.99 39.82 -5.09
N LEU A 646 -4.94 39.13 -4.70
CA LEU A 646 -3.80 39.75 -4.00
C LEU A 646 -3.14 40.86 -4.80
N ILE A 647 -3.22 40.79 -6.12
CA ILE A 647 -2.77 41.82 -7.06
C ILE A 647 -4.01 42.37 -7.76
N PRO A 648 -4.25 43.68 -7.70
CA PRO A 648 -5.38 44.30 -8.40
C PRO A 648 -5.41 43.92 -9.87
N GLY A 649 -6.57 43.57 -10.39
CA GLY A 649 -6.78 43.19 -11.79
C GLY A 649 -6.29 41.79 -12.19
N ARG A 650 -5.76 41.02 -11.25
CA ARG A 650 -5.42 39.60 -11.46
C ARG A 650 -6.30 38.69 -10.63
N ARG A 651 -6.58 37.50 -11.13
CA ARG A 651 -7.19 36.45 -10.31
C ARG A 651 -6.27 36.01 -9.20
N ASN A 652 -6.89 35.47 -8.14
CA ASN A 652 -6.18 34.99 -6.98
C ASN A 652 -4.89 34.26 -7.36
N GLU A 653 -3.83 34.70 -6.75
CA GLU A 653 -2.59 33.96 -6.78
C GLU A 653 -2.78 32.64 -6.07
N ILE A 654 -2.26 31.60 -6.69
CA ILE A 654 -2.28 30.27 -6.14
C ILE A 654 -1.07 30.15 -5.25
N GLU A 655 -1.29 30.04 -3.97
CA GLU A 655 -0.27 29.50 -3.10
C GLU A 655 -0.06 28.00 -3.39
N PRO A 656 1.12 27.44 -3.13
CA PRO A 656 1.40 26.02 -3.40
C PRO A 656 0.36 25.05 -2.85
N MET A 657 -0.27 25.37 -1.73
CA MET A 657 -1.35 24.56 -1.13
C MET A 657 -2.65 24.58 -1.91
N THR A 658 -2.88 25.59 -2.72
CA THR A 658 -4.12 25.79 -3.49
C THR A 658 -3.95 25.49 -4.98
N ALA A 659 -2.73 25.27 -5.42
CA ALA A 659 -2.39 24.93 -6.82
C ALA A 659 -3.04 23.63 -7.34
N LEU A 660 -3.73 22.93 -6.50
CA LEU A 660 -4.32 21.62 -6.77
C LEU A 660 -5.79 21.68 -7.21
N SER A 661 -6.34 22.87 -7.41
CA SER A 661 -7.71 23.04 -7.90
C SER A 661 -7.76 22.86 -9.41
N PHE A 662 -8.75 22.12 -9.90
CA PHE A 662 -8.98 21.87 -11.33
C PHE A 662 -9.20 23.12 -12.18
N TYR A 663 -9.64 24.19 -11.55
CA TYR A 663 -9.93 25.46 -12.21
C TYR A 663 -8.87 26.51 -11.94
N THR A 664 -7.75 26.09 -11.39
CA THR A 664 -6.69 27.01 -11.02
C THR A 664 -5.88 27.42 -12.25
N PHE A 665 -5.92 28.68 -12.56
CA PHE A 665 -5.10 29.27 -13.61
C PHE A 665 -4.64 30.64 -13.16
N GLY A 666 -3.39 30.87 -13.29
CA GLY A 666 -2.80 32.17 -13.10
C GLY A 666 -2.89 33.00 -14.37
N GLY A 667 -2.67 34.28 -14.26
CA GLY A 667 -2.54 35.18 -15.39
C GLY A 667 -3.63 36.25 -15.50
N ALA A 668 -3.88 36.74 -16.72
CA ALA A 668 -4.83 37.84 -16.96
C ALA A 668 -6.26 37.47 -16.52
N PRO A 669 -7.06 38.45 -16.06
CA PRO A 669 -8.46 38.27 -15.72
C PRO A 669 -9.24 37.65 -16.87
N ARG A 670 -10.05 36.64 -16.61
CA ARG A 670 -10.80 35.92 -17.65
C ARG A 670 -12.21 35.53 -17.20
N ARG A 671 -13.10 35.39 -18.19
CA ARG A 671 -14.48 34.98 -17.97
C ARG A 671 -14.67 33.46 -18.03
N TRP A 672 -13.89 32.75 -18.84
CA TRP A 672 -14.01 31.32 -19.01
C TRP A 672 -12.87 30.57 -18.30
N SER A 673 -13.21 29.56 -17.51
CA SER A 673 -12.22 28.60 -17.08
C SER A 673 -11.69 27.79 -18.27
N PRO A 674 -10.59 27.09 -18.15
CA PRO A 674 -10.31 25.99 -19.06
C PRO A 674 -11.48 25.00 -19.10
N LEU A 675 -11.76 24.46 -20.28
CA LEU A 675 -12.70 23.36 -20.44
C LEU A 675 -12.01 22.08 -19.98
N ASN A 676 -12.58 21.41 -18.99
CA ASN A 676 -12.08 20.15 -18.46
C ASN A 676 -12.82 18.98 -19.11
N VAL A 677 -12.09 18.05 -19.69
CA VAL A 677 -12.60 16.84 -20.33
C VAL A 677 -12.00 15.63 -19.64
N ASP A 678 -12.82 14.86 -18.95
CA ASP A 678 -12.45 13.58 -18.33
C ASP A 678 -13.05 12.45 -19.14
N ALA A 679 -12.24 11.50 -19.59
CA ALA A 679 -12.68 10.31 -20.32
C ALA A 679 -12.13 9.04 -19.67
N THR A 680 -13.02 8.09 -19.43
CA THR A 680 -12.69 6.75 -18.95
C THR A 680 -13.22 5.71 -19.92
N TYR A 681 -12.36 4.84 -20.42
CA TYR A 681 -12.70 3.76 -21.34
C TYR A 681 -12.23 2.43 -20.81
N ARG A 682 -13.17 1.50 -20.58
CA ARG A 682 -12.94 0.17 -20.03
C ARG A 682 -13.69 -0.88 -20.86
N PRO A 683 -13.24 -1.19 -22.09
CA PRO A 683 -13.96 -2.13 -22.96
C PRO A 683 -13.97 -3.54 -22.39
N GLN A 684 -12.94 -3.89 -21.62
CA GLN A 684 -12.77 -5.18 -20.95
C GLN A 684 -12.17 -4.97 -19.56
N ARG A 685 -12.23 -5.99 -18.70
CA ARG A 685 -11.57 -5.93 -17.37
C ARG A 685 -10.05 -5.79 -17.46
N THR A 686 -9.49 -6.25 -18.58
CA THR A 686 -8.04 -6.27 -18.84
C THR A 686 -7.51 -4.96 -19.43
N ILE A 687 -8.38 -4.09 -19.94
CA ILE A 687 -7.98 -2.84 -20.61
C ILE A 687 -8.69 -1.68 -19.95
N TYR A 688 -7.95 -0.66 -19.59
CA TYR A 688 -8.51 0.61 -19.17
C TYR A 688 -7.68 1.78 -19.69
N VAL A 689 -8.38 2.84 -20.02
CA VAL A 689 -7.81 4.11 -20.43
C VAL A 689 -8.51 5.19 -19.62
N ASN A 690 -7.74 5.98 -18.88
CA ASN A 690 -8.23 7.17 -18.22
C ASN A 690 -7.49 8.36 -18.81
N SER A 691 -8.20 9.38 -19.26
CA SER A 691 -7.58 10.59 -19.73
C SER A 691 -8.31 11.81 -19.19
N ARG A 692 -7.53 12.87 -18.96
CA ARG A 692 -8.00 14.18 -18.60
C ARG A 692 -7.30 15.18 -19.48
N LEU A 693 -8.06 16.16 -19.95
CA LEU A 693 -7.58 17.23 -20.78
C LEU A 693 -8.18 18.55 -20.29
N ASP A 694 -7.35 19.56 -20.11
CA ASP A 694 -7.75 20.93 -19.81
C ASP A 694 -7.40 21.82 -21.00
N TYR A 695 -8.43 22.43 -21.62
CA TYR A 695 -8.28 23.24 -22.81
C TYR A 695 -8.69 24.70 -22.54
N GLY A 696 -7.79 25.61 -22.71
CA GLY A 696 -8.02 27.04 -22.52
C GLY A 696 -8.83 27.62 -23.68
N MET A 697 -10.02 28.18 -23.38
CA MET A 697 -10.97 28.70 -24.35
C MET A 697 -10.63 30.09 -24.91
N GLN A 698 -9.66 30.79 -24.33
CA GLN A 698 -9.31 32.16 -24.68
C GLN A 698 -7.97 32.29 -25.44
N GLY A 699 -7.67 31.32 -26.29
CA GLY A 699 -6.43 31.27 -27.06
C GLY A 699 -5.26 30.59 -26.36
N ASP A 700 -5.47 30.13 -25.13
CA ASP A 700 -4.42 29.43 -24.37
C ASP A 700 -4.14 28.02 -24.91
N GLY A 701 -5.07 27.44 -25.65
CA GLY A 701 -4.95 26.09 -26.20
C GLY A 701 -4.88 24.98 -25.12
N LEU A 702 -4.16 23.90 -25.43
CA LEU A 702 -3.96 22.78 -24.50
C LEU A 702 -3.12 23.24 -23.30
N ARG A 703 -3.70 23.08 -22.10
CA ARG A 703 -3.04 23.43 -20.84
C ARG A 703 -2.49 22.23 -20.13
N ASP A 704 -3.32 21.26 -19.92
CA ASP A 704 -2.99 20.04 -19.21
C ASP A 704 -3.53 18.83 -19.95
N ILE A 705 -2.78 17.76 -19.98
CA ILE A 705 -3.24 16.45 -20.40
C ILE A 705 -2.61 15.39 -19.50
N SER A 706 -3.43 14.51 -18.99
CA SER A 706 -2.95 13.27 -18.39
C SER A 706 -3.64 12.09 -19.07
N ALA A 707 -2.87 11.07 -19.39
CA ALA A 707 -3.39 9.86 -20.01
C ALA A 707 -2.76 8.63 -19.35
N THR A 708 -3.59 7.78 -18.81
CA THR A 708 -3.17 6.49 -18.24
C THR A 708 -3.78 5.38 -19.07
N VAL A 709 -2.94 4.47 -19.53
CA VAL A 709 -3.34 3.27 -20.27
C VAL A 709 -2.85 2.07 -19.51
N GLY A 710 -3.73 1.13 -19.23
CA GLY A 710 -3.41 -0.13 -18.58
C GLY A 710 -3.94 -1.32 -19.37
N TYR A 711 -3.10 -2.34 -19.48
CA TYR A 711 -3.44 -3.66 -19.98
C TYR A 711 -2.97 -4.70 -18.97
N ASP A 712 -3.90 -5.44 -18.40
CA ASP A 712 -3.62 -6.44 -17.38
C ASP A 712 -4.19 -7.79 -17.79
N LYS A 713 -3.30 -8.68 -18.22
CA LYS A 713 -3.61 -10.07 -18.48
C LYS A 713 -2.55 -10.95 -17.84
N THR A 714 -2.90 -12.15 -17.47
CA THR A 714 -2.08 -13.08 -16.69
C THR A 714 -0.59 -13.16 -17.08
N PHE A 715 -0.28 -12.97 -18.35
CA PHE A 715 1.08 -13.12 -18.90
C PHE A 715 1.76 -11.79 -19.27
N VAL A 716 0.97 -10.74 -19.49
CA VAL A 716 1.46 -9.42 -19.91
C VAL A 716 0.72 -8.37 -19.11
N GLN A 717 1.44 -7.56 -18.38
CA GLN A 717 0.93 -6.37 -17.72
C GLN A 717 1.67 -5.17 -18.29
N PHE A 718 0.93 -4.26 -18.86
CA PHE A 718 1.45 -3.01 -19.37
C PHE A 718 0.70 -1.87 -18.70
N PHE A 719 1.43 -0.90 -18.23
CA PHE A 719 0.88 0.30 -17.63
C PHE A 719 1.71 1.49 -18.04
N GLN A 720 1.06 2.57 -18.46
CA GLN A 720 1.75 3.82 -18.71
C GLN A 720 0.89 5.01 -18.29
N THR A 721 1.54 6.02 -17.74
CA THR A 721 0.95 7.33 -17.52
C THR A 721 1.80 8.39 -18.21
N PHE A 722 1.15 9.21 -18.99
CA PHE A 722 1.71 10.42 -19.55
C PHE A 722 1.06 11.63 -18.90
N TYR A 723 1.84 12.61 -18.55
CA TYR A 723 1.38 13.86 -17.99
C TYR A 723 2.09 15.02 -18.68
N TYR A 724 1.32 16.01 -19.11
CA TYR A 724 1.83 17.28 -19.62
C TYR A 724 1.05 18.42 -18.99
N THR A 725 1.75 19.43 -18.51
CA THR A 725 1.14 20.64 -17.97
C THR A 725 1.84 21.88 -18.51
N ARG A 726 1.06 22.91 -18.70
CA ARG A 726 1.47 24.25 -19.06
C ARG A 726 0.87 25.21 -18.03
N ALA A 727 1.42 25.17 -16.82
CA ALA A 727 0.98 26.05 -15.75
C ALA A 727 1.50 27.47 -16.00
N VAL A 728 0.62 28.46 -15.85
CA VAL A 728 1.03 29.86 -15.88
C VAL A 728 1.63 30.23 -14.55
N THR A 729 2.91 30.66 -14.55
CA THR A 729 3.48 31.26 -13.35
C THR A 729 2.95 32.68 -13.18
N LEU A 730 2.54 32.97 -11.97
CA LEU A 730 2.09 34.30 -11.58
C LEU A 730 3.23 35.26 -11.32
N ILE A 731 4.46 34.80 -11.47
CA ILE A 731 5.64 35.53 -11.04
C ILE A 731 6.43 35.98 -12.27
N PRO A 732 6.37 37.29 -12.59
CA PRO A 732 7.05 37.81 -13.77
C PRO A 732 8.56 37.53 -13.83
N SER A 733 9.22 37.49 -12.69
CA SER A 733 10.64 37.20 -12.58
C SER A 733 11.03 35.75 -12.84
N LEU A 734 10.11 34.79 -12.65
CA LEU A 734 10.31 33.39 -13.05
C LEU A 734 9.93 33.14 -14.51
N ALA A 735 9.15 34.01 -15.12
CA ALA A 735 8.75 33.93 -16.51
C ALA A 735 9.95 33.79 -17.47
N GLN A 736 11.02 34.56 -17.24
CA GLN A 736 12.23 34.51 -18.06
C GLN A 736 13.02 33.20 -17.90
N TYR A 737 12.82 32.44 -16.80
CA TYR A 737 13.42 31.12 -16.62
C TYR A 737 12.55 30.00 -17.20
N ALA A 738 11.24 30.21 -17.35
CA ALA A 738 10.31 29.24 -17.86
C ALA A 738 10.30 29.15 -19.39
N ASP A 739 10.49 30.28 -20.10
CA ASP A 739 10.63 30.32 -21.56
C ASP A 739 11.67 31.37 -21.99
N PRO A 740 12.93 30.96 -22.19
CA PRO A 740 14.00 31.89 -22.63
C PRO A 740 13.71 32.56 -23.96
N ASN A 741 12.82 32.02 -24.78
CA ASN A 741 12.49 32.56 -26.11
C ASN A 741 11.33 33.55 -26.12
N GLY A 742 10.74 33.86 -24.96
CA GLY A 742 9.81 34.97 -24.76
C GLY A 742 8.41 34.86 -25.38
N LYS A 743 8.08 33.74 -26.01
CA LYS A 743 6.76 33.59 -26.65
C LYS A 743 5.62 33.38 -25.66
N GLU A 744 5.94 32.95 -24.43
CA GLU A 744 4.94 32.65 -23.38
C GLU A 744 5.51 32.99 -21.99
N ALA A 745 5.75 34.27 -21.77
CA ALA A 745 6.23 34.77 -20.49
C ALA A 745 5.33 34.28 -19.35
N GLY A 746 5.92 33.59 -18.39
CA GLY A 746 5.22 33.07 -17.20
C GLY A 746 4.65 31.67 -17.32
N THR A 747 5.00 30.87 -18.31
CA THR A 747 4.52 29.49 -18.42
C THR A 747 5.55 28.50 -17.92
N LEU A 748 5.20 27.74 -16.89
CA LEU A 748 5.94 26.53 -16.50
C LEU A 748 5.39 25.34 -17.29
N ARG A 749 6.29 24.60 -17.92
CA ARG A 749 5.92 23.37 -18.65
C ARG A 749 6.43 22.16 -17.87
N GLY A 750 5.54 21.23 -17.59
CA GLY A 750 5.88 19.92 -17.07
C GLY A 750 5.58 18.86 -18.12
N SER A 751 6.45 17.89 -18.31
CA SER A 751 6.17 16.74 -19.16
C SER A 751 6.81 15.50 -18.56
N GLN A 752 5.99 14.54 -18.16
CA GLN A 752 6.42 13.33 -17.50
C GLN A 752 5.82 12.10 -18.18
N TRP A 753 6.56 11.02 -18.19
CA TRP A 753 6.10 9.75 -18.72
C TRP A 753 6.62 8.60 -17.86
N SER A 754 5.71 7.71 -17.47
CA SER A 754 6.02 6.55 -16.63
C SER A 754 5.48 5.25 -17.24
N PRO A 755 6.21 4.65 -18.21
CA PRO A 755 5.85 3.34 -18.73
C PRO A 755 6.35 2.23 -17.83
N SER A 756 5.57 1.15 -17.74
CA SER A 756 5.96 -0.12 -17.12
C SER A 756 5.44 -1.30 -17.92
N LEU A 757 6.26 -2.33 -18.01
CA LEU A 757 5.94 -3.58 -18.67
C LEU A 757 6.38 -4.73 -17.77
N ALA A 758 5.47 -5.67 -17.52
CA ALA A 758 5.79 -6.93 -16.88
C ALA A 758 5.35 -8.10 -17.76
N LEU A 759 6.21 -9.09 -17.87
CA LEU A 759 6.02 -10.30 -18.67
C LEU A 759 6.19 -11.53 -17.79
N GLY A 760 5.44 -12.58 -18.09
CA GLY A 760 5.49 -13.84 -17.37
C GLY A 760 4.59 -13.86 -16.12
N ARG A 761 4.66 -14.96 -15.41
CA ARG A 761 3.86 -15.20 -14.20
C ARG A 761 4.79 -15.29 -12.98
N LYS A 762 4.53 -14.49 -11.96
CA LYS A 762 5.32 -14.51 -10.72
C LYS A 762 5.15 -15.79 -9.89
N ASP A 763 4.08 -16.52 -10.13
CA ASP A 763 3.78 -17.78 -9.43
C ASP A 763 4.43 -18.99 -10.10
N ARG A 764 4.88 -18.87 -11.35
CA ARG A 764 5.44 -20.00 -12.10
C ARG A 764 6.32 -19.58 -13.28
N GLY A 765 7.53 -20.12 -13.33
CA GLY A 765 8.45 -19.95 -14.46
C GLY A 765 9.18 -18.63 -14.49
N LEU A 766 9.64 -18.24 -15.67
CA LEU A 766 10.34 -16.98 -15.88
C LEU A 766 9.37 -15.80 -15.90
N TYR A 767 9.74 -14.75 -15.19
CA TYR A 767 9.05 -13.47 -15.23
C TYR A 767 10.05 -12.32 -15.21
N GLY A 768 9.64 -11.20 -15.73
CA GLY A 768 10.48 -10.00 -15.70
C GLY A 768 9.69 -8.76 -16.05
N GLY A 769 10.32 -7.62 -15.88
CA GLY A 769 9.70 -6.36 -16.23
C GLY A 769 10.64 -5.17 -16.10
N ALA A 770 10.19 -4.07 -16.64
CA ALA A 770 10.87 -2.80 -16.54
C ALA A 770 9.85 -1.68 -16.28
N SER A 771 10.21 -0.74 -15.42
CA SER A 771 9.45 0.48 -15.16
C SER A 771 10.39 1.66 -15.24
N PHE A 772 9.93 2.74 -15.85
CA PHE A 772 10.71 3.96 -16.04
C PHE A 772 9.90 5.16 -15.56
N PHE A 773 10.61 6.17 -15.12
CA PHE A 773 10.03 7.47 -14.85
C PHE A 773 10.89 8.54 -15.51
N PHE A 774 10.32 9.25 -16.47
CA PHE A 774 10.96 10.33 -17.21
C PHE A 774 10.35 11.67 -16.83
N ASP A 775 11.19 12.68 -16.68
CA ASP A 775 10.82 14.09 -16.65
C ASP A 775 11.56 14.83 -17.77
N PHE A 776 10.85 15.17 -18.82
CA PHE A 776 11.44 15.81 -20.01
C PHE A 776 11.82 17.28 -19.80
N GLN A 777 11.35 17.91 -18.72
CA GLN A 777 11.78 19.25 -18.34
C GLN A 777 13.20 19.26 -17.76
N ASN A 778 13.58 18.19 -17.10
CA ASN A 778 14.94 18.03 -16.56
C ASN A 778 16.03 18.06 -17.64
N ARG A 779 15.69 17.75 -18.90
CA ARG A 779 16.60 17.80 -20.05
C ARG A 779 17.10 19.22 -20.38
N ARG A 780 16.37 20.29 -19.98
CA ARG A 780 16.74 21.68 -20.27
C ARG A 780 17.83 22.21 -19.36
N ALA A 781 18.06 21.61 -18.20
CA ALA A 781 19.25 21.88 -17.40
C ALA A 781 20.42 21.12 -18.03
N ALA A 782 21.40 21.84 -18.55
CA ALA A 782 22.54 21.28 -19.28
C ALA A 782 23.22 20.14 -18.49
N GLY A 783 23.27 18.94 -19.08
CA GLY A 783 23.94 17.78 -18.53
C GLY A 783 23.10 16.88 -17.61
N THR A 784 21.77 17.09 -17.48
CA THR A 784 20.90 16.21 -16.71
C THR A 784 20.16 15.21 -17.60
N SER A 785 20.03 13.97 -17.13
CA SER A 785 19.22 12.95 -17.80
C SER A 785 17.74 13.21 -17.60
N PRO A 786 16.90 13.04 -18.64
CA PRO A 786 15.45 13.08 -18.45
C PRO A 786 14.92 11.88 -17.64
N MET A 787 15.67 10.79 -17.53
CA MET A 787 15.29 9.62 -16.75
C MET A 787 15.57 9.86 -15.27
N ILE A 788 14.51 9.94 -14.47
CA ILE A 788 14.54 10.17 -13.03
C ILE A 788 14.78 8.86 -12.29
N SER A 789 14.13 7.79 -12.73
CA SER A 789 14.34 6.47 -12.16
C SER A 789 14.03 5.37 -13.17
N SER A 790 14.67 4.23 -12.97
CA SER A 790 14.30 2.97 -13.62
C SER A 790 14.33 1.82 -12.63
N LEU A 791 13.48 0.83 -12.88
CA LEU A 791 13.46 -0.45 -12.20
C LEU A 791 13.43 -1.55 -13.24
N TYR A 792 14.37 -2.47 -13.16
CA TYR A 792 14.37 -3.70 -13.90
C TYR A 792 14.21 -4.87 -12.93
N THR A 793 13.34 -5.79 -13.25
CA THR A 793 13.10 -6.99 -12.47
C THR A 793 13.25 -8.20 -13.37
N ALA A 794 13.98 -9.19 -12.91
CA ALA A 794 14.04 -10.51 -13.53
C ALA A 794 13.92 -11.57 -12.44
N GLY A 795 13.12 -12.58 -12.65
CA GLY A 795 12.95 -13.63 -11.67
C GLY A 795 12.50 -14.95 -12.27
N TYR A 796 12.69 -15.99 -11.51
CA TYR A 796 12.26 -17.33 -11.87
C TYR A 796 11.64 -18.02 -10.64
N THR A 797 10.45 -18.57 -10.83
CA THR A 797 9.72 -19.31 -9.80
C THR A 797 9.69 -20.80 -10.15
N TYR A 798 10.29 -21.60 -9.29
CA TYR A 798 10.21 -23.05 -9.24
C TYR A 798 9.05 -23.50 -8.35
N ASN A 799 8.76 -24.79 -8.35
CA ASN A 799 7.74 -25.36 -7.45
C ASN A 799 8.11 -25.15 -5.97
N CYS A 800 9.39 -25.21 -5.62
CA CYS A 800 9.88 -25.15 -4.23
C CYS A 800 10.54 -23.84 -3.84
N CYS A 801 10.79 -22.92 -4.77
CA CYS A 801 11.46 -21.65 -4.48
C CYS A 801 11.27 -20.63 -5.61
N SER A 802 11.53 -19.36 -5.31
CA SER A 802 11.64 -18.33 -6.33
C SER A 802 12.84 -17.43 -6.06
N ILE A 803 13.43 -16.95 -7.15
CA ILE A 803 14.57 -16.03 -7.14
C ILE A 803 14.16 -14.78 -7.92
N ALA A 804 14.48 -13.60 -7.42
CA ALA A 804 14.31 -12.35 -8.12
C ALA A 804 15.54 -11.45 -7.94
N LEU A 805 15.91 -10.81 -9.02
CA LEU A 805 16.91 -9.76 -9.08
C LEU A 805 16.23 -8.47 -9.52
N GLN A 806 16.47 -7.39 -8.81
CA GLN A 806 15.98 -6.07 -9.12
C GLN A 806 17.15 -5.11 -9.22
N TYR A 807 17.11 -4.27 -10.24
CA TYR A 807 18.09 -3.20 -10.43
C TYR A 807 17.35 -1.87 -10.52
N TYR A 808 17.68 -0.98 -9.61
CA TYR A 808 17.09 0.36 -9.53
C TYR A 808 18.13 1.39 -9.94
N THR A 809 17.68 2.41 -10.64
CA THR A 809 18.44 3.65 -10.79
C THR A 809 17.61 4.82 -10.26
N PHE A 810 18.25 5.72 -9.55
CA PHE A 810 17.64 6.95 -9.06
C PHE A 810 18.50 8.16 -9.47
N ASN A 811 17.84 9.19 -9.97
CA ASN A 811 18.46 10.47 -10.32
C ASN A 811 17.51 11.60 -9.91
N VAL A 812 17.29 11.76 -8.59
CA VAL A 812 16.30 12.68 -8.01
C VAL A 812 16.94 13.50 -6.90
N GLY A 813 16.91 14.82 -7.03
CA GLY A 813 17.44 15.74 -6.03
C GLY A 813 18.91 15.42 -5.72
N VAL A 814 19.20 15.16 -4.44
CA VAL A 814 20.56 14.79 -3.98
C VAL A 814 20.90 13.33 -4.26
N ARG A 815 19.92 12.50 -4.63
CA ARG A 815 20.09 11.05 -4.80
C ARG A 815 20.44 10.70 -6.24
N ARG A 816 21.68 10.29 -6.46
CA ARG A 816 22.16 9.64 -7.69
C ARG A 816 22.68 8.26 -7.29
N GLU A 817 21.86 7.23 -7.44
CA GLU A 817 22.12 5.91 -6.89
C GLU A 817 21.74 4.81 -7.88
N ASN A 818 22.58 3.80 -7.96
CA ASN A 818 22.28 2.52 -8.57
C ASN A 818 22.22 1.48 -7.45
N LYS A 819 21.12 0.72 -7.36
CA LYS A 819 20.88 -0.24 -6.28
C LYS A 819 20.55 -1.60 -6.86
N PHE A 820 21.24 -2.63 -6.38
CA PHE A 820 20.92 -4.02 -6.64
C PHE A 820 20.23 -4.62 -5.43
N VAL A 821 19.15 -5.33 -5.68
CA VAL A 821 18.41 -6.07 -4.67
C VAL A 821 18.25 -7.50 -5.14
N PHE A 822 18.68 -8.41 -4.33
CA PHE A 822 18.49 -9.83 -4.53
C PHE A 822 17.48 -10.34 -3.49
N SER A 823 16.48 -11.08 -3.95
CA SER A 823 15.50 -11.73 -3.08
C SER A 823 15.25 -13.17 -3.54
N PHE A 824 15.05 -14.05 -2.58
CA PHE A 824 14.62 -15.41 -2.87
C PHE A 824 13.60 -15.87 -1.83
N ARG A 825 12.67 -16.67 -2.25
CA ARG A 825 11.64 -17.29 -1.42
C ARG A 825 11.82 -18.80 -1.41
N LEU A 826 11.77 -19.38 -0.23
CA LEU A 826 11.75 -20.82 -0.01
C LEU A 826 10.36 -21.19 0.50
N ASN A 827 9.70 -22.11 -0.20
CA ASN A 827 8.38 -22.58 0.21
C ASN A 827 8.48 -23.30 1.56
N GLY A 828 7.53 -23.07 2.45
CA GLY A 828 7.52 -23.60 3.81
C GLY A 828 8.46 -22.93 4.81
N ILE A 829 9.34 -21.99 4.35
CA ILE A 829 10.32 -21.34 5.23
C ILE A 829 10.15 -19.82 5.24
N GLY A 830 10.06 -19.17 4.08
CA GLY A 830 9.88 -17.73 4.00
C GLY A 830 10.64 -17.04 2.87
N THR A 831 10.63 -15.71 2.88
CA THR A 831 11.28 -14.87 1.89
C THR A 831 12.51 -14.20 2.47
N PHE A 832 13.60 -14.20 1.73
CA PHE A 832 14.89 -13.59 2.03
C PHE A 832 15.13 -12.42 1.08
N GLY A 833 15.75 -11.33 1.55
CA GLY A 833 16.07 -10.16 0.73
C GLY A 833 15.35 -8.90 1.18
N THR A 834 15.74 -7.76 0.62
CA THR A 834 15.29 -6.43 1.07
C THR A 834 13.88 -6.06 0.65
N GLU A 835 13.31 -6.75 -0.35
CA GLU A 835 11.97 -6.45 -0.84
C GLU A 835 11.17 -7.73 -1.07
N GLN A 836 9.87 -7.62 -0.83
CA GLN A 836 8.95 -8.71 -1.18
C GLN A 836 8.90 -8.85 -2.70
N ILE A 837 9.04 -10.09 -3.17
CA ILE A 837 8.96 -10.43 -4.60
C ILE A 837 7.62 -9.90 -5.14
N GLY A 838 7.68 -8.87 -5.98
CA GLY A 838 6.51 -8.38 -6.70
C GLY A 838 5.93 -7.03 -6.32
N GLN A 839 6.46 -6.30 -5.33
CA GLN A 839 5.97 -4.95 -5.01
C GLN A 839 6.36 -3.87 -6.03
N GLY A 840 7.45 -4.08 -6.79
CA GLY A 840 7.91 -3.10 -7.79
C GLY A 840 7.12 -3.04 -9.10
N LEU A 841 6.12 -3.89 -9.29
CA LEU A 841 5.36 -4.02 -10.53
C LEU A 841 3.84 -3.86 -10.32
N ARG A 842 3.43 -3.11 -9.29
CA ARG A 842 2.02 -2.72 -9.08
C ARG A 842 1.81 -1.25 -9.39
#